data_feb6fe5f8225fdb84b1780090971c47c
#
_entry.id   feb6fe5f8225fdb84b1780090971c47c
#
_cell.length_a   1.000
_cell.length_b   1.000
_cell.length_c   1.000
_cell.angle_alpha   90.00
_cell.angle_beta   90.00
_cell.angle_gamma   90.00
#
_symmetry.space_group_name_H-M   'P 1'
#
loop_
_entity.id
_entity.type
_entity.pdbx_description
1 polymer ?
#
loop_
_entity_poly.entity_id
_entity_poly.type
_entity_poly.pdbx_seq_one_letter_code
_entity_poly.pdbx_strand_id
1 'polypeptide(L)'
;MAKRNYVNLNANPCKMCMPMGAVMAFKGIENSMVILHGSQGCSTYIRRHMAGHYNEPIDVASSSITENGTVFGGEKNLRSGLQNMIKLYSPSIIGVATTCLAETIGEDIERMCRKFSEESNVGEVKIVTVSTPGYGGTQFEGYHMALKSMVKSLAGHCAPHNKINVVTSCLSPGDTRLLKRILDLFDLEYILLPDVSETLDAPYKKEYNRMAEGGTRVSDIASMAGSRATIELGITQEEVSSCGDYLNKTYGVPLFQCPLPVGIENTDRLLDILSEVSGKPVPQALKKERGRYLDAMIDSHKYNGEGRAAIFGEPETVYSIAKLCIENGIKPVVVSTGSVNEKLSGIVDEAEGEKPLITDDTDFETLEGHVAEKKANVLIGNSDGKVLTERLGIPLVRVGFPIHDRIGGQRLTTLFYEGSLRLMDEITNTLLENKYTGYRKNMYDKYFKEEAAGKAEASEETRSQSDNGPQEITIEQRTKEHPCFGKGACHNARMHLPVAPLCNISCNYCNRRFDCVNESRPGVTSEILSPVQAAEKFRLVKSKVPNLKVVGIAGPGDALANIENTKESLRLIREIDPEVTFCLSTNGLMLPYHAYELMDLGVTHFTVTVNAIDTAILSRIYKYINFMGLRLTGEEGCKILLENQLAGIRMLTARGAVVKVNTVMIKGVNDQHIEEVVKAVKACGAQLSNIMPLIPAKGSRFENYPQTSQIELREMRKKCGESMEQMLHCRQCRADAIGTLDKDVSLEFSGCPSQKGETAPSKGSVPEVGREKPVAGIVLSEDEKPYFWRFAVSSKTGMLVDQHFGHSQEFYIYEADSAGIRFVEKRPVSRYCNGGEECEEEGNKIDKMLKVIGDCHMVITLRIGYNPSQTLVQKGISVITTCGRIEDCLKEALDSLNKNQKAEVDIYAQT
;
A
#
# COMPACT_ATOMS: atom_id res chain seq x y z
N MET A 1 1.91 -36.01 24.48
CA MET A 1 2.79 -35.00 23.82
C MET A 1 2.34 -34.89 22.38
N ALA A 2 1.60 -33.85 22.04
CA ALA A 2 1.23 -33.56 20.68
C ALA A 2 2.52 -33.29 19.88
N LYS A 3 2.65 -33.89 18.69
CA LYS A 3 3.74 -33.58 17.76
C LYS A 3 3.70 -32.09 17.47
N ARG A 4 4.66 -31.29 17.93
CA ARG A 4 4.86 -29.93 17.47
C ARG A 4 5.10 -29.99 15.95
N ASN A 5 4.17 -29.49 15.17
CA ASN A 5 4.42 -29.27 13.75
C ASN A 5 5.53 -28.23 13.63
N TYR A 6 6.49 -28.48 12.76
CA TYR A 6 7.52 -27.50 12.43
C TYR A 6 6.85 -26.27 11.84
N VAL A 7 6.89 -25.16 12.54
CA VAL A 7 6.43 -23.87 12.00
C VAL A 7 7.37 -23.45 10.88
N ASN A 8 6.83 -23.18 9.70
CA ASN A 8 7.62 -22.67 8.58
C ASN A 8 7.96 -21.21 8.82
N LEU A 9 9.16 -20.93 9.28
CA LEU A 9 9.63 -19.57 9.57
C LEU A 9 9.69 -18.64 8.33
N ASN A 10 9.57 -19.20 7.12
CA ASN A 10 9.53 -18.42 5.88
C ASN A 10 8.10 -18.03 5.47
N ALA A 11 7.06 -18.61 6.07
CA ALA A 11 5.68 -18.19 5.90
C ALA A 11 5.34 -17.06 6.89
N ASN A 12 4.39 -16.18 6.55
CA ASN A 12 3.97 -15.12 7.45
C ASN A 12 3.38 -15.72 8.73
N PRO A 13 4.00 -15.57 9.90
CA PRO A 13 3.47 -16.11 11.15
C PRO A 13 2.25 -15.27 11.62
N CYS A 14 1.33 -15.89 12.34
CA CYS A 14 0.20 -15.19 12.99
C CYS A 14 0.66 -14.31 14.17
N LYS A 15 1.94 -13.97 14.25
CA LYS A 15 2.57 -13.26 15.36
C LYS A 15 3.59 -12.22 14.89
N MET A 16 3.75 -11.17 15.69
CA MET A 16 4.83 -10.21 15.56
C MET A 16 5.90 -10.42 16.64
N CYS A 17 7.05 -9.79 16.46
CA CYS A 17 8.21 -9.96 17.34
C CYS A 17 7.95 -9.32 18.73
N MET A 18 8.38 -9.96 19.80
CA MET A 18 8.21 -9.55 21.19
C MET A 18 8.65 -8.09 21.48
N PRO A 19 9.80 -7.59 20.98
CA PRO A 19 10.20 -6.19 21.21
C PRO A 19 9.21 -5.16 20.66
N MET A 20 8.40 -5.51 19.64
CA MET A 20 7.36 -4.64 19.10
C MET A 20 6.30 -4.33 20.15
N GLY A 21 5.85 -5.34 20.89
CA GLY A 21 4.89 -5.15 21.98
C GLY A 21 5.41 -4.21 23.06
N ALA A 22 6.69 -4.33 23.43
CA ALA A 22 7.30 -3.38 24.37
C ALA A 22 7.28 -1.95 23.83
N VAL A 23 7.62 -1.74 22.55
CA VAL A 23 7.55 -0.41 21.94
C VAL A 23 6.11 0.13 21.96
N MET A 24 5.10 -0.69 21.65
CA MET A 24 3.69 -0.29 21.69
C MET A 24 3.28 0.16 23.10
N ALA A 25 3.66 -0.60 24.14
CA ALA A 25 3.37 -0.26 25.54
C ALA A 25 4.00 1.09 25.96
N PHE A 26 5.28 1.29 25.65
CA PHE A 26 5.96 2.55 25.99
C PHE A 26 5.39 3.75 25.22
N LYS A 27 4.91 3.56 23.98
CA LYS A 27 4.28 4.65 23.21
C LYS A 27 3.00 5.20 23.85
N GLY A 28 2.37 4.49 24.74
CA GLY A 28 1.24 4.98 25.53
C GLY A 28 1.65 5.74 26.81
N ILE A 29 2.93 6.05 27.02
CA ILE A 29 3.43 6.81 28.19
C ILE A 29 3.83 8.23 27.75
N GLU A 30 3.46 9.22 28.56
CA GLU A 30 3.75 10.62 28.31
C GLU A 30 5.25 10.88 28.16
N ASN A 31 5.64 11.55 27.08
CA ASN A 31 7.02 11.96 26.82
C ASN A 31 8.02 10.79 26.90
N SER A 32 7.66 9.63 26.34
CA SER A 32 8.47 8.41 26.37
C SER A 32 9.29 8.21 25.09
N MET A 33 10.48 7.64 25.25
CA MET A 33 11.30 7.13 24.15
C MET A 33 11.69 5.68 24.40
N VAL A 34 11.91 4.93 23.30
CA VAL A 34 12.32 3.53 23.38
C VAL A 34 13.63 3.33 22.61
N ILE A 35 14.57 2.61 23.24
CA ILE A 35 15.76 2.11 22.57
C ILE A 35 15.75 0.58 22.55
N LEU A 36 15.91 0.03 21.37
CA LEU A 36 16.11 -1.40 21.19
C LEU A 36 17.60 -1.72 21.33
N HIS A 37 17.93 -2.50 22.36
CA HIS A 37 19.29 -2.96 22.55
C HIS A 37 19.55 -4.20 21.68
N GLY A 38 20.24 -3.98 20.57
CA GLY A 38 20.52 -5.00 19.56
C GLY A 38 20.84 -4.42 18.20
N SER A 39 20.51 -5.16 17.13
CA SER A 39 20.81 -4.75 15.77
C SER A 39 19.86 -3.64 15.27
N GLN A 40 20.33 -2.83 14.33
CA GLN A 40 19.55 -1.75 13.71
C GLN A 40 18.32 -2.27 12.93
N GLY A 41 18.39 -3.49 12.40
CA GLY A 41 17.31 -4.09 11.62
C GLY A 41 16.01 -4.23 12.41
N CYS A 42 16.08 -4.57 13.71
CA CYS A 42 14.91 -4.69 14.58
C CYS A 42 14.14 -3.37 14.71
N SER A 43 14.84 -2.25 14.92
CA SER A 43 14.20 -0.93 15.01
C SER A 43 13.54 -0.53 13.68
N THR A 44 14.20 -0.81 12.56
CA THR A 44 13.65 -0.55 11.22
C THR A 44 12.39 -1.35 10.95
N TYR A 45 12.38 -2.63 11.31
CA TYR A 45 11.24 -3.52 11.19
C TYR A 45 10.04 -3.02 12.00
N ILE A 46 10.24 -2.76 13.28
CA ILE A 46 9.19 -2.30 14.21
C ILE A 46 8.62 -0.95 13.75
N ARG A 47 9.49 0.00 13.42
CA ARG A 47 9.08 1.31 12.90
C ARG A 47 8.20 1.19 11.65
N ARG A 48 8.58 0.34 10.72
CA ARG A 48 7.83 0.12 9.47
C ARG A 48 6.41 -0.38 9.74
N HIS A 49 6.26 -1.40 10.57
CA HIS A 49 4.95 -2.00 10.86
C HIS A 49 4.05 -1.06 11.67
N MET A 50 4.58 -0.42 12.70
CA MET A 50 3.81 0.54 13.48
C MET A 50 3.41 1.77 12.67
N ALA A 51 4.33 2.38 11.91
CA ALA A 51 4.02 3.52 11.04
C ALA A 51 2.98 3.16 9.96
N GLY A 52 3.03 1.94 9.42
CA GLY A 52 2.04 1.45 8.44
C GLY A 52 0.64 1.29 9.02
N HIS A 53 0.51 0.97 10.32
CA HIS A 53 -0.77 0.82 10.99
C HIS A 53 -1.32 2.16 11.50
N TYR A 54 -0.51 2.90 12.25
CA TYR A 54 -0.96 4.12 12.94
C TYR A 54 -0.96 5.35 12.04
N ASN A 55 -0.19 5.32 10.93
CA ASN A 55 0.04 6.48 10.05
C ASN A 55 0.64 7.70 10.79
N GLU A 56 1.34 7.45 11.89
CA GLU A 56 2.04 8.43 12.72
C GLU A 56 3.55 8.24 12.62
N PRO A 57 4.35 9.29 12.85
CA PRO A 57 5.79 9.18 13.01
C PRO A 57 6.13 8.31 14.24
N ILE A 58 6.78 7.18 14.01
CA ILE A 58 7.20 6.28 15.09
C ILE A 58 8.69 6.40 15.32
N ASP A 59 9.08 7.11 16.37
CA ASP A 59 10.48 7.23 16.78
C ASP A 59 10.85 6.07 17.71
N VAL A 60 11.79 5.23 17.23
CA VAL A 60 12.40 4.13 17.96
C VAL A 60 13.90 4.17 17.73
N ALA A 61 14.68 4.22 18.79
CA ALA A 61 16.14 4.20 18.72
C ALA A 61 16.69 2.76 18.69
N SER A 62 17.92 2.61 18.24
CA SER A 62 18.68 1.36 18.31
C SER A 62 20.06 1.61 18.90
N SER A 63 20.53 0.72 19.74
CA SER A 63 21.95 0.69 20.17
C SER A 63 22.88 0.28 19.03
N SER A 64 22.35 -0.23 17.93
CA SER A 64 23.10 -0.60 16.71
C SER A 64 24.30 -1.50 16.99
N ILE A 65 24.09 -2.60 17.71
CA ILE A 65 25.14 -3.59 17.96
C ILE A 65 25.59 -4.16 16.62
N THR A 66 26.87 -3.99 16.33
CA THR A 66 27.55 -4.55 15.15
C THR A 66 28.26 -5.85 15.51
N GLU A 67 28.94 -6.47 14.53
CA GLU A 67 29.78 -7.66 14.73
C GLU A 67 30.80 -7.50 15.87
N ASN A 68 31.45 -6.33 15.94
CA ASN A 68 32.38 -6.01 17.04
C ASN A 68 31.64 -5.98 18.41
N GLY A 69 30.47 -5.38 18.46
CA GLY A 69 29.66 -5.34 19.67
C GLY A 69 29.16 -6.72 20.09
N THR A 70 28.94 -7.64 19.14
CA THR A 70 28.58 -9.04 19.42
C THR A 70 29.72 -9.80 20.12
N VAL A 71 30.98 -9.47 19.82
CA VAL A 71 32.16 -10.11 20.41
C VAL A 71 32.58 -9.43 21.73
N PHE A 72 32.56 -8.10 21.77
CA PHE A 72 33.14 -7.32 22.89
C PHE A 72 32.08 -6.69 23.82
N GLY A 73 30.79 -6.92 23.55
CA GLY A 73 29.67 -6.34 24.30
C GLY A 73 29.15 -5.04 23.71
N GLY A 74 27.86 -4.76 23.95
CA GLY A 74 27.13 -3.60 23.46
C GLY A 74 27.00 -2.45 24.46
N GLU A 75 27.59 -2.53 25.68
CA GLU A 75 27.47 -1.52 26.74
C GLU A 75 27.81 -0.11 26.26
N LYS A 76 28.90 0.05 25.49
CA LYS A 76 29.31 1.35 24.93
C LYS A 76 28.25 1.91 23.97
N ASN A 77 27.65 1.07 23.15
CA ASN A 77 26.65 1.45 22.18
C ASN A 77 25.36 1.89 22.89
N LEU A 78 24.90 1.11 23.90
CA LEU A 78 23.74 1.45 24.71
C LEU A 78 23.93 2.78 25.43
N ARG A 79 25.09 2.98 26.07
CA ARG A 79 25.45 4.21 26.75
C ARG A 79 25.39 5.44 25.83
N SER A 80 26.00 5.34 24.63
CA SER A 80 25.95 6.42 23.63
C SER A 80 24.52 6.68 23.15
N GLY A 81 23.72 5.63 22.96
CA GLY A 81 22.32 5.74 22.59
C GLY A 81 21.49 6.48 23.63
N LEU A 82 21.61 6.11 24.90
CA LEU A 82 20.93 6.76 26.02
C LEU A 82 21.31 8.23 26.15
N GLN A 83 22.60 8.58 26.06
CA GLN A 83 23.09 9.96 26.11
C GLN A 83 22.49 10.81 24.96
N ASN A 84 22.49 10.26 23.75
CA ASN A 84 21.93 10.94 22.57
C ASN A 84 20.42 11.16 22.71
N MET A 85 19.68 10.17 23.22
CA MET A 85 18.23 10.30 23.43
C MET A 85 17.90 11.37 24.47
N ILE A 86 18.58 11.38 25.60
CA ILE A 86 18.41 12.41 26.64
C ILE A 86 18.66 13.80 26.04
N LYS A 87 19.76 13.96 25.30
CA LYS A 87 20.14 15.25 24.69
C LYS A 87 19.16 15.73 23.61
N LEU A 88 18.64 14.82 22.77
CA LEU A 88 17.85 15.17 21.58
C LEU A 88 16.34 15.31 21.88
N TYR A 89 15.81 14.51 22.81
CA TYR A 89 14.39 14.39 23.06
C TYR A 89 13.97 14.88 24.45
N SER A 90 14.90 14.94 25.40
CA SER A 90 14.60 15.26 26.82
C SER A 90 13.38 14.48 27.35
N PRO A 91 13.35 13.13 27.22
CA PRO A 91 12.19 12.34 27.60
C PRO A 91 12.02 12.26 29.11
N SER A 92 10.79 12.02 29.58
CA SER A 92 10.52 11.72 31.01
C SER A 92 10.90 10.28 31.35
N ILE A 93 10.79 9.37 30.37
CA ILE A 93 11.08 7.95 30.52
C ILE A 93 11.73 7.38 29.25
N ILE A 94 12.71 6.50 29.46
CA ILE A 94 13.33 5.72 28.38
C ILE A 94 13.10 4.24 28.67
N GLY A 95 12.39 3.57 27.74
CA GLY A 95 12.29 2.10 27.72
C GLY A 95 13.53 1.51 27.03
N VAL A 96 14.19 0.57 27.69
CA VAL A 96 15.28 -0.21 27.10
C VAL A 96 14.80 -1.65 26.91
N ALA A 97 14.49 -2.02 25.67
CA ALA A 97 14.01 -3.35 25.33
C ALA A 97 15.12 -4.15 24.61
N THR A 98 15.34 -5.39 25.04
CA THR A 98 16.33 -6.25 24.37
C THR A 98 15.80 -6.83 23.08
N THR A 99 16.72 -7.18 22.17
CA THR A 99 16.42 -8.01 20.99
C THR A 99 17.07 -9.38 21.14
N CYS A 100 16.75 -10.30 20.21
CA CYS A 100 17.35 -11.63 20.19
C CYS A 100 18.88 -11.60 20.29
N LEU A 101 19.54 -10.64 19.63
CA LEU A 101 20.99 -10.53 19.61
C LEU A 101 21.55 -10.24 21.01
N ALA A 102 21.02 -9.23 21.71
CA ALA A 102 21.49 -8.84 23.03
C ALA A 102 21.31 -9.98 24.06
N GLU A 103 20.17 -10.65 24.02
CA GLU A 103 19.88 -11.77 24.91
C GLU A 103 20.76 -13.01 24.60
N THR A 104 21.01 -13.30 23.32
CA THR A 104 21.84 -14.43 22.90
C THR A 104 23.30 -14.25 23.32
N ILE A 105 23.85 -13.05 23.30
CA ILE A 105 25.19 -12.76 23.76
C ILE A 105 25.30 -12.53 25.28
N GLY A 106 24.16 -12.57 26.01
CA GLY A 106 24.11 -12.52 27.47
C GLY A 106 24.33 -11.11 28.06
N GLU A 107 23.83 -10.08 27.40
CA GLU A 107 23.92 -8.68 27.87
C GLU A 107 23.02 -8.45 29.09
N ASP A 108 23.61 -7.96 30.18
CA ASP A 108 22.89 -7.58 31.40
C ASP A 108 22.50 -6.09 31.34
N ILE A 109 21.34 -5.82 30.68
CA ILE A 109 20.84 -4.46 30.50
C ILE A 109 20.49 -3.77 31.81
N GLU A 110 20.04 -4.50 32.83
CA GLU A 110 19.69 -3.90 34.13
C GLU A 110 20.95 -3.33 34.81
N ARG A 111 22.04 -4.11 34.84
CA ARG A 111 23.32 -3.65 35.36
C ARG A 111 23.87 -2.48 34.54
N MET A 112 23.81 -2.55 33.20
CA MET A 112 24.31 -1.49 32.32
C MET A 112 23.54 -0.17 32.52
N CYS A 113 22.22 -0.22 32.60
CA CYS A 113 21.38 0.97 32.79
C CYS A 113 21.56 1.56 34.19
N ARG A 114 21.65 0.73 35.25
CA ARG A 114 21.93 1.18 36.60
C ARG A 114 23.29 1.92 36.68
N LYS A 115 24.35 1.29 36.15
CA LYS A 115 25.67 1.91 36.09
C LYS A 115 25.67 3.22 35.31
N PHE A 116 24.93 3.27 34.18
CA PHE A 116 24.76 4.51 33.41
C PHE A 116 24.08 5.60 34.24
N SER A 117 23.03 5.27 34.99
CA SER A 117 22.31 6.24 35.85
C SER A 117 23.16 6.77 37.02
N GLU A 118 24.03 5.90 37.55
CA GLU A 118 24.96 6.27 38.67
C GLU A 118 26.11 7.18 38.20
N GLU A 119 26.66 6.89 36.99
CA GLU A 119 27.84 7.59 36.45
C GLU A 119 27.51 8.84 35.65
N SER A 120 26.28 8.96 35.14
CA SER A 120 25.86 10.04 34.26
C SER A 120 24.82 10.92 34.96
N ASN A 121 24.88 12.23 34.76
CA ASN A 121 23.84 13.14 35.23
C ASN A 121 22.60 12.99 34.30
N VAL A 122 21.73 12.00 34.58
CA VAL A 122 20.52 11.70 33.81
C VAL A 122 19.34 12.62 34.17
N GLY A 123 19.50 13.52 35.14
CA GLY A 123 18.41 14.38 35.65
C GLY A 123 17.25 13.56 36.21
N GLU A 124 16.02 13.93 35.84
CA GLU A 124 14.79 13.29 36.32
C GLU A 124 14.35 12.12 35.40
N VAL A 125 15.09 11.82 34.32
CA VAL A 125 14.73 10.79 33.33
C VAL A 125 14.71 9.40 33.97
N LYS A 126 13.61 8.70 33.86
CA LYS A 126 13.48 7.32 34.33
C LYS A 126 13.92 6.33 33.23
N ILE A 127 14.70 5.32 33.58
CA ILE A 127 15.12 4.27 32.67
C ILE A 127 14.50 2.97 33.15
N VAL A 128 13.72 2.33 32.26
CA VAL A 128 13.03 1.06 32.54
C VAL A 128 13.51 0.01 31.54
N THR A 129 13.99 -1.11 32.06
CA THR A 129 14.48 -2.23 31.25
C THR A 129 13.44 -3.32 31.12
N VAL A 130 13.39 -3.96 29.96
CA VAL A 130 12.56 -5.14 29.71
C VAL A 130 13.29 -6.10 28.77
N SER A 131 13.32 -7.38 29.17
CA SER A 131 13.86 -8.46 28.34
C SER A 131 12.79 -8.95 27.36
N THR A 132 13.05 -8.81 26.04
CA THR A 132 12.08 -9.11 24.99
C THR A 132 12.71 -9.83 23.79
N PRO A 133 13.36 -10.99 24.00
CA PRO A 133 13.89 -11.77 22.87
C PRO A 133 12.74 -12.30 21.99
N GLY A 134 12.83 -12.14 20.67
CA GLY A 134 11.77 -12.58 19.75
C GLY A 134 11.51 -14.10 19.75
N TYR A 135 12.42 -14.89 20.34
CA TYR A 135 12.21 -16.32 20.57
C TYR A 135 11.54 -16.63 21.92
N GLY A 136 11.37 -15.62 22.79
CA GLY A 136 10.76 -15.77 24.11
C GLY A 136 9.24 -15.58 24.11
N GLY A 137 8.67 -15.05 23.02
CA GLY A 137 7.25 -14.79 22.92
C GLY A 137 6.89 -13.92 21.71
N THR A 138 5.66 -13.43 21.67
CA THR A 138 5.13 -12.58 20.64
C THR A 138 5.03 -11.12 21.11
N GLN A 139 4.52 -10.22 20.27
CA GLN A 139 4.23 -8.86 20.67
C GLN A 139 3.26 -8.76 21.86
N PHE A 140 2.37 -9.75 22.03
CA PHE A 140 1.43 -9.81 23.14
C PHE A 140 2.16 -9.94 24.49
N GLU A 141 3.04 -10.91 24.63
CA GLU A 141 3.83 -11.10 25.84
C GLU A 141 4.77 -9.89 26.08
N GLY A 142 5.41 -9.40 25.02
CA GLY A 142 6.30 -8.23 25.12
C GLY A 142 5.60 -6.97 25.59
N TYR A 143 4.35 -6.78 25.19
CA TYR A 143 3.51 -5.66 25.63
C TYR A 143 3.23 -5.75 27.12
N HIS A 144 2.70 -6.87 27.61
CA HIS A 144 2.38 -7.05 29.02
C HIS A 144 3.62 -7.05 29.95
N MET A 145 4.74 -7.65 29.47
CA MET A 145 6.00 -7.58 30.22
C MET A 145 6.53 -6.16 30.35
N ALA A 146 6.40 -5.34 29.32
CA ALA A 146 6.82 -3.94 29.37
C ALA A 146 5.94 -3.13 30.36
N LEU A 147 4.62 -3.31 30.34
CA LEU A 147 3.72 -2.68 31.30
C LEU A 147 4.08 -3.06 32.73
N LYS A 148 4.27 -4.34 33.00
CA LYS A 148 4.69 -4.83 34.33
C LYS A 148 6.04 -4.27 34.76
N SER A 149 7.02 -4.23 33.84
CA SER A 149 8.33 -3.64 34.12
C SER A 149 8.25 -2.17 34.49
N MET A 150 7.36 -1.41 33.83
CA MET A 150 7.08 0.00 34.17
C MET A 150 6.48 0.12 35.55
N VAL A 151 5.44 -0.65 35.85
CA VAL A 151 4.80 -0.63 37.20
C VAL A 151 5.78 -1.06 38.28
N LYS A 152 6.54 -2.15 38.05
CA LYS A 152 7.56 -2.65 39.02
C LYS A 152 8.66 -1.62 39.31
N SER A 153 9.07 -0.86 38.28
CA SER A 153 10.17 0.10 38.39
C SER A 153 9.75 1.45 38.96
N LEU A 154 8.50 1.84 38.77
CA LEU A 154 8.03 3.20 39.05
C LEU A 154 7.05 3.28 40.22
N ALA A 155 6.16 2.29 40.40
CA ALA A 155 5.19 2.29 41.47
C ALA A 155 5.86 2.13 42.84
N GLY A 156 5.44 2.94 43.78
CA GLY A 156 5.95 2.92 45.15
C GLY A 156 4.86 3.19 46.19
N HIS A 157 5.13 2.88 47.45
CA HIS A 157 4.20 3.19 48.52
C HIS A 157 3.86 4.68 48.55
N CYS A 158 2.59 5.02 48.46
CA CYS A 158 2.05 6.36 48.46
C CYS A 158 0.76 6.41 49.31
N ALA A 159 0.29 7.60 49.65
CA ALA A 159 -0.98 7.77 50.35
C ALA A 159 -2.14 7.24 49.48
N PRO A 160 -3.12 6.55 50.12
CA PRO A 160 -4.32 6.12 49.40
C PRO A 160 -5.06 7.31 48.76
N HIS A 161 -5.59 7.10 47.54
CA HIS A 161 -6.37 8.10 46.83
C HIS A 161 -7.56 7.47 46.08
N ASN A 162 -8.50 8.29 45.60
CA ASN A 162 -9.74 7.82 44.99
C ASN A 162 -9.62 7.32 43.55
N LYS A 163 -8.48 7.50 42.90
CA LYS A 163 -8.28 6.99 41.54
C LYS A 163 -8.31 5.47 41.51
N ILE A 164 -8.75 4.94 40.39
CA ILE A 164 -8.62 3.52 40.05
C ILE A 164 -7.51 3.35 38.99
N ASN A 165 -6.84 2.22 38.97
CA ASN A 165 -5.98 1.83 37.86
C ASN A 165 -6.81 1.11 36.82
N VAL A 166 -6.62 1.44 35.56
CA VAL A 166 -7.19 0.72 34.40
C VAL A 166 -6.02 0.29 33.53
N VAL A 167 -5.71 -1.01 33.56
CA VAL A 167 -4.63 -1.61 32.76
C VAL A 167 -5.24 -2.32 31.57
N THR A 168 -4.75 -2.04 30.38
CA THR A 168 -5.38 -2.58 29.16
C THR A 168 -4.43 -3.49 28.39
N SER A 169 -4.99 -4.48 27.70
CA SER A 169 -4.35 -5.12 26.56
C SER A 169 -4.15 -4.13 25.43
N CYS A 170 -3.55 -4.55 24.32
CA CYS A 170 -3.31 -3.70 23.14
C CYS A 170 -4.63 -3.23 22.53
N LEU A 171 -4.97 -1.95 22.79
CA LEU A 171 -6.16 -1.30 22.25
C LEU A 171 -5.79 -0.36 21.09
N SER A 172 -6.75 -0.14 20.18
CA SER A 172 -6.65 0.96 19.22
C SER A 172 -6.77 2.32 19.94
N PRO A 173 -6.21 3.41 19.39
CA PRO A 173 -6.50 4.77 19.85
C PRO A 173 -8.00 5.08 19.90
N GLY A 174 -8.77 4.58 18.90
CA GLY A 174 -10.23 4.71 18.87
C GLY A 174 -10.90 4.05 20.07
N ASP A 175 -10.55 2.80 20.38
CA ASP A 175 -11.08 2.07 21.54
C ASP A 175 -10.63 2.69 22.87
N THR A 176 -9.39 3.21 22.91
CA THR A 176 -8.88 3.90 24.11
C THR A 176 -9.69 5.18 24.42
N ARG A 177 -10.03 5.97 23.39
CA ARG A 177 -10.94 7.13 23.55
C ARG A 177 -12.34 6.73 24.00
N LEU A 178 -12.86 5.62 23.45
CA LEU A 178 -14.15 5.09 23.82
C LEU A 178 -14.16 4.63 25.30
N LEU A 179 -13.11 3.93 25.75
CA LEU A 179 -12.95 3.53 27.15
C LEU A 179 -12.91 4.74 28.08
N LYS A 180 -12.15 5.79 27.77
CA LYS A 180 -12.10 7.04 28.53
C LYS A 180 -13.50 7.66 28.65
N ARG A 181 -14.26 7.75 27.54
CA ARG A 181 -15.66 8.23 27.56
C ARG A 181 -16.56 7.42 28.51
N ILE A 182 -16.39 6.11 28.56
CA ILE A 182 -17.18 5.25 29.45
C ILE A 182 -16.80 5.48 30.92
N LEU A 183 -15.52 5.58 31.24
CA LEU A 183 -15.04 5.88 32.61
C LEU A 183 -15.55 7.24 33.08
N ASP A 184 -15.55 8.25 32.21
CA ASP A 184 -16.08 9.59 32.48
C ASP A 184 -17.60 9.56 32.77
N LEU A 185 -18.39 8.70 32.12
CA LEU A 185 -19.82 8.53 32.39
C LEU A 185 -20.11 7.98 33.79
N PHE A 186 -19.14 7.32 34.44
CA PHE A 186 -19.25 6.86 35.82
C PHE A 186 -18.64 7.87 36.81
N ASP A 187 -18.18 9.04 36.34
CA ASP A 187 -17.44 10.05 37.11
C ASP A 187 -16.26 9.45 37.92
N LEU A 188 -15.52 8.54 37.27
CA LEU A 188 -14.37 7.90 37.90
C LEU A 188 -13.09 8.71 37.61
N GLU A 189 -12.31 8.93 38.63
CA GLU A 189 -10.91 9.37 38.48
C GLU A 189 -10.05 8.11 38.24
N TYR A 190 -9.25 8.11 37.17
CA TYR A 190 -8.51 6.92 36.79
C TYR A 190 -7.07 7.20 36.36
N ILE A 191 -6.26 6.16 36.42
CA ILE A 191 -4.93 6.05 35.82
C ILE A 191 -5.05 5.00 34.72
N LEU A 192 -5.03 5.42 33.47
CA LEU A 192 -5.09 4.51 32.31
C LEU A 192 -3.67 4.13 31.90
N LEU A 193 -3.37 2.84 31.86
CA LEU A 193 -2.05 2.32 31.52
C LEU A 193 -2.16 1.21 30.47
N PRO A 194 -1.61 1.42 29.24
CA PRO A 194 -1.09 2.69 28.70
C PRO A 194 -2.22 3.52 28.07
N ASP A 195 -2.02 4.82 27.90
CA ASP A 195 -2.94 5.71 27.19
C ASP A 195 -2.40 6.03 25.78
N VAL A 196 -2.90 5.32 24.76
CA VAL A 196 -2.52 5.52 23.37
C VAL A 196 -3.47 6.44 22.61
N SER A 197 -4.46 7.04 23.29
CA SER A 197 -5.56 7.79 22.68
C SER A 197 -5.09 8.93 21.78
N GLU A 198 -4.01 9.61 22.15
CA GLU A 198 -3.45 10.76 21.44
C GLU A 198 -2.05 10.48 20.87
N THR A 199 -1.26 9.62 21.55
CA THR A 199 0.13 9.36 21.15
C THR A 199 0.28 8.63 19.84
N LEU A 200 -0.73 7.82 19.44
CA LEU A 200 -0.74 7.01 18.23
C LEU A 200 -1.88 7.37 17.25
N ASP A 201 -2.60 8.44 17.48
CA ASP A 201 -3.59 9.05 16.56
C ASP A 201 -3.82 10.51 16.99
N ALA A 202 -2.78 11.33 16.84
CA ALA A 202 -2.77 12.72 17.28
C ALA A 202 -3.63 13.63 16.38
N PRO A 203 -4.25 14.69 16.94
CA PRO A 203 -4.91 15.69 16.14
C PRO A 203 -3.88 16.48 15.30
N TYR A 204 -4.30 16.91 14.11
CA TYR A 204 -3.45 17.72 13.24
C TYR A 204 -2.95 18.98 13.96
N LYS A 205 -1.64 19.22 13.89
CA LYS A 205 -0.98 20.43 14.37
C LYS A 205 -0.14 21.06 13.26
N LYS A 206 -0.13 22.38 13.23
CA LYS A 206 0.66 23.14 12.24
C LYS A 206 2.16 23.01 12.50
N GLU A 207 2.55 22.93 13.78
CA GLU A 207 3.94 22.78 14.21
C GLU A 207 4.24 21.34 14.57
N TYR A 208 5.35 20.81 14.04
CA TYR A 208 5.80 19.47 14.35
C TYR A 208 6.48 19.41 15.72
N ASN A 209 5.92 18.62 16.63
CA ASN A 209 6.55 18.27 17.89
C ASN A 209 7.26 16.92 17.76
N ARG A 210 8.53 16.85 18.19
CA ARG A 210 9.31 15.59 18.15
C ARG A 210 8.71 14.50 19.05
N MET A 211 8.09 14.90 20.16
CA MET A 211 7.41 13.99 21.08
C MET A 211 5.91 14.13 20.91
N ALA A 212 5.21 12.99 20.81
CA ALA A 212 3.76 12.97 20.80
C ALA A 212 3.21 13.47 22.14
N GLU A 213 2.12 14.23 22.08
CA GLU A 213 1.42 14.67 23.30
C GLU A 213 0.47 13.57 23.78
N GLY A 214 0.12 13.62 25.06
CA GLY A 214 -0.73 12.62 25.70
C GLY A 214 0.08 11.47 26.31
N GLY A 215 -0.59 10.40 26.62
CA GLY A 215 0.00 9.26 27.31
C GLY A 215 -0.16 9.29 28.82
N THR A 216 0.08 8.14 29.44
CA THR A 216 0.04 8.01 30.90
C THR A 216 1.23 8.72 31.53
N ARG A 217 0.99 9.60 32.49
CA ARG A 217 2.08 10.33 33.19
C ARG A 217 2.90 9.39 34.06
N VAL A 218 4.21 9.61 34.09
CA VAL A 218 5.13 8.85 34.96
C VAL A 218 4.76 9.00 36.42
N SER A 219 4.30 10.19 36.86
CA SER A 219 3.81 10.45 38.20
C SER A 219 2.54 9.65 38.55
N ASP A 220 1.64 9.45 37.59
CA ASP A 220 0.44 8.62 37.80
C ASP A 220 0.82 7.14 37.95
N ILE A 221 1.76 6.62 37.15
CA ILE A 221 2.27 5.25 37.34
C ILE A 221 2.91 5.09 38.71
N ALA A 222 3.69 6.06 39.15
CA ALA A 222 4.31 6.04 40.48
C ALA A 222 3.27 5.98 41.63
N SER A 223 2.07 6.53 41.42
CA SER A 223 0.99 6.55 42.41
C SER A 223 0.03 5.36 42.35
N MET A 224 0.18 4.43 41.42
CA MET A 224 -0.74 3.29 41.22
C MET A 224 -0.91 2.42 42.47
N ALA A 225 0.11 2.35 43.32
CA ALA A 225 0.09 1.60 44.58
C ALA A 225 -0.90 2.15 45.61
N GLY A 226 -1.31 3.42 45.51
CA GLY A 226 -2.32 4.05 46.38
C GLY A 226 -3.74 4.05 45.84
N SER A 227 -3.97 3.49 44.66
CA SER A 227 -5.29 3.41 44.04
C SER A 227 -6.23 2.48 44.83
N ARG A 228 -7.52 2.79 44.79
CA ARG A 228 -8.50 2.00 45.54
C ARG A 228 -8.84 0.65 44.90
N ALA A 229 -8.59 0.51 43.62
CA ALA A 229 -8.75 -0.72 42.83
C ALA A 229 -7.94 -0.70 41.54
N THR A 230 -7.65 -1.86 41.02
CA THR A 230 -7.12 -2.06 39.65
C THR A 230 -8.14 -2.85 38.88
N ILE A 231 -8.54 -2.34 37.69
CA ILE A 231 -9.29 -3.04 36.66
C ILE A 231 -8.32 -3.40 35.56
N GLU A 232 -8.12 -4.71 35.31
CA GLU A 232 -7.26 -5.21 34.28
C GLU A 232 -8.09 -5.80 33.14
N LEU A 233 -8.05 -5.15 31.95
CA LEU A 233 -8.76 -5.56 30.75
C LEU A 233 -7.92 -6.55 29.95
N GLY A 234 -8.27 -7.80 30.06
CA GLY A 234 -7.60 -8.95 29.49
C GLY A 234 -7.52 -10.07 30.52
N ILE A 235 -7.78 -11.30 30.07
CA ILE A 235 -7.70 -12.51 30.89
C ILE A 235 -6.71 -13.53 30.33
N THR A 236 -6.23 -13.29 29.14
CA THR A 236 -5.37 -14.23 28.40
C THR A 236 -3.88 -14.06 28.71
N GLN A 237 -3.46 -12.99 29.37
CA GLN A 237 -2.10 -12.82 29.85
C GLN A 237 -1.79 -13.78 31.01
N GLU A 238 -0.51 -14.18 31.08
CA GLU A 238 -0.04 -14.98 32.20
C GLU A 238 0.07 -14.15 33.48
N GLU A 239 -0.14 -14.75 34.63
CA GLU A 239 0.04 -14.10 35.95
C GLU A 239 1.41 -13.46 36.14
N VAL A 240 2.45 -14.08 35.54
CA VAL A 240 3.82 -13.57 35.59
C VAL A 240 3.97 -12.23 34.89
N SER A 241 3.07 -11.87 33.96
CA SER A 241 3.05 -10.59 33.23
C SER A 241 1.94 -9.63 33.64
N SER A 242 1.01 -10.03 34.53
CA SER A 242 -0.08 -9.17 35.03
C SER A 242 0.43 -8.03 35.91
N CYS A 243 0.03 -6.81 35.58
CA CYS A 243 0.26 -5.62 36.39
C CYS A 243 -0.65 -5.58 37.61
N GLY A 244 -1.91 -5.98 37.43
CA GLY A 244 -2.91 -6.00 38.49
C GLY A 244 -2.55 -7.00 39.58
N ASP A 245 -2.10 -8.20 39.20
CA ASP A 245 -1.61 -9.19 40.15
C ASP A 245 -0.37 -8.71 40.92
N TYR A 246 0.55 -8.03 40.26
CA TYR A 246 1.71 -7.45 40.93
C TYR A 246 1.30 -6.38 41.97
N LEU A 247 0.40 -5.45 41.62
CA LEU A 247 -0.09 -4.41 42.53
C LEU A 247 -0.87 -5.00 43.70
N ASN A 248 -1.67 -6.03 43.44
CA ASN A 248 -2.41 -6.74 44.49
C ASN A 248 -1.47 -7.45 45.47
N LYS A 249 -0.56 -8.28 44.96
CA LYS A 249 0.39 -9.04 45.82
C LYS A 249 1.38 -8.19 46.56
N THR A 250 1.82 -7.06 45.97
CA THR A 250 2.88 -6.23 46.55
C THR A 250 2.34 -5.13 47.43
N TYR A 251 1.21 -4.50 47.07
CA TYR A 251 0.68 -3.32 47.73
C TYR A 251 -0.74 -3.48 48.28
N GLY A 252 -1.38 -4.65 48.04
CA GLY A 252 -2.75 -4.94 48.50
C GLY A 252 -3.85 -4.22 47.74
N VAL A 253 -3.58 -3.68 46.55
CA VAL A 253 -4.62 -3.02 45.70
C VAL A 253 -5.60 -4.05 45.17
N PRO A 254 -6.92 -3.92 45.47
CA PRO A 254 -7.93 -4.87 44.95
C PRO A 254 -7.89 -5.01 43.44
N LEU A 255 -7.98 -6.24 42.93
CA LEU A 255 -7.91 -6.55 41.49
C LEU A 255 -9.24 -7.08 40.98
N PHE A 256 -9.73 -6.44 39.88
CA PHE A 256 -10.83 -6.92 39.03
C PHE A 256 -10.25 -7.23 37.64
N GLN A 257 -10.38 -8.49 37.21
CA GLN A 257 -9.99 -8.91 35.85
C GLN A 257 -11.24 -9.24 35.04
N CYS A 258 -11.28 -8.72 33.81
CA CYS A 258 -12.32 -9.08 32.85
C CYS A 258 -11.76 -9.12 31.42
N PRO A 259 -12.37 -9.90 30.52
CA PRO A 259 -12.03 -9.88 29.10
C PRO A 259 -12.21 -8.47 28.51
N LEU A 260 -11.67 -8.22 27.33
CA LEU A 260 -12.02 -7.00 26.60
C LEU A 260 -13.55 -6.92 26.43
N PRO A 261 -14.16 -5.75 26.68
CA PRO A 261 -15.63 -5.57 26.62
C PRO A 261 -16.12 -5.56 25.17
N VAL A 262 -16.03 -6.70 24.49
CA VAL A 262 -16.54 -6.96 23.15
C VAL A 262 -17.72 -7.91 23.26
N GLY A 263 -18.83 -7.57 22.60
CA GLY A 263 -20.11 -8.28 22.74
C GLY A 263 -20.92 -7.81 23.95
N ILE A 264 -22.00 -8.50 24.24
CA ILE A 264 -22.92 -8.17 25.36
C ILE A 264 -22.32 -8.63 26.69
N GLU A 265 -21.99 -9.90 26.81
CA GLU A 265 -21.60 -10.53 28.09
C GLU A 265 -20.38 -9.83 28.70
N ASN A 266 -19.33 -9.64 27.89
CA ASN A 266 -18.10 -9.00 28.37
C ASN A 266 -18.30 -7.51 28.67
N THR A 267 -19.15 -6.83 27.89
CA THR A 267 -19.48 -5.42 28.15
C THR A 267 -20.30 -5.28 29.41
N ASP A 268 -21.36 -6.08 29.59
CA ASP A 268 -22.19 -6.09 30.81
C ASP A 268 -21.31 -6.33 32.04
N ARG A 269 -20.40 -7.32 31.99
CA ARG A 269 -19.47 -7.65 33.08
C ARG A 269 -18.58 -6.46 33.50
N LEU A 270 -18.01 -5.75 32.50
CA LEU A 270 -17.20 -4.57 32.84
C LEU A 270 -18.07 -3.44 33.43
N LEU A 271 -19.27 -3.20 32.89
CA LEU A 271 -20.17 -2.16 33.40
C LEU A 271 -20.64 -2.47 34.82
N ASP A 272 -20.83 -3.75 35.19
CA ASP A 272 -21.12 -4.16 36.56
C ASP A 272 -19.93 -3.87 37.50
N ILE A 273 -18.69 -4.18 37.08
CA ILE A 273 -17.49 -3.84 37.83
C ILE A 273 -17.38 -2.30 38.03
N LEU A 274 -17.63 -1.52 36.96
CA LEU A 274 -17.58 -0.05 37.04
C LEU A 274 -18.69 0.49 37.94
N SER A 275 -19.88 -0.12 37.94
CA SER A 275 -21.00 0.22 38.87
C SER A 275 -20.62 -0.08 40.32
N GLU A 276 -20.01 -1.24 40.57
CA GLU A 276 -19.54 -1.62 41.92
C GLU A 276 -18.47 -0.66 42.43
N VAL A 277 -17.44 -0.44 41.59
CA VAL A 277 -16.31 0.41 41.98
C VAL A 277 -16.72 1.88 42.09
N SER A 278 -17.59 2.42 41.23
CA SER A 278 -18.06 3.83 41.35
C SER A 278 -19.12 4.03 42.42
N GLY A 279 -19.86 2.96 42.78
CA GLY A 279 -21.08 3.06 43.63
C GLY A 279 -22.26 3.68 42.88
N LYS A 280 -22.21 3.79 41.55
CA LYS A 280 -23.23 4.42 40.72
C LYS A 280 -23.89 3.38 39.81
N PRO A 281 -25.22 3.49 39.56
CA PRO A 281 -25.87 2.59 38.61
C PRO A 281 -25.37 2.83 37.18
N VAL A 282 -25.42 1.81 36.35
CA VAL A 282 -25.10 1.91 34.92
C VAL A 282 -25.90 3.06 34.30
N PRO A 283 -25.22 4.01 33.61
CA PRO A 283 -25.83 5.17 32.98
C PRO A 283 -26.91 4.80 31.96
N GLN A 284 -27.99 5.61 31.91
CA GLN A 284 -29.11 5.36 31.00
C GLN A 284 -28.70 5.39 29.51
N ALA A 285 -27.67 6.15 29.17
CA ALA A 285 -27.12 6.18 27.82
C ALA A 285 -26.64 4.79 27.39
N LEU A 286 -25.89 4.10 28.26
CA LEU A 286 -25.35 2.76 27.98
C LEU A 286 -26.44 1.70 27.93
N LYS A 287 -27.50 1.82 28.74
CA LYS A 287 -28.69 0.95 28.64
C LYS A 287 -29.40 1.08 27.29
N LYS A 288 -29.43 2.30 26.72
CA LYS A 288 -29.98 2.53 25.38
C LYS A 288 -29.06 1.95 24.30
N GLU A 289 -27.74 2.08 24.44
CA GLU A 289 -26.76 1.46 23.50
C GLU A 289 -26.89 -0.06 23.52
N ARG A 290 -26.99 -0.67 24.70
CA ARG A 290 -27.30 -2.12 24.85
C ARG A 290 -28.57 -2.53 24.12
N GLY A 291 -29.65 -1.74 24.27
CA GLY A 291 -30.90 -1.99 23.57
C GLY A 291 -30.79 -1.97 22.06
N ARG A 292 -30.00 -1.03 21.50
CA ARG A 292 -29.75 -0.97 20.05
C ARG A 292 -28.89 -2.15 19.56
N TYR A 293 -27.92 -2.58 20.36
CA TYR A 293 -27.13 -3.77 20.03
C TYR A 293 -28.01 -5.04 19.97
N LEU A 294 -28.92 -5.22 20.95
CA LEU A 294 -29.90 -6.33 20.97
C LEU A 294 -30.84 -6.32 19.75
N ASP A 295 -31.31 -5.14 19.36
CA ASP A 295 -32.14 -4.96 18.17
C ASP A 295 -31.39 -5.37 16.89
N ALA A 296 -30.14 -4.93 16.76
CA ALA A 296 -29.27 -5.30 15.65
C ALA A 296 -28.91 -6.81 15.61
N MET A 297 -28.79 -7.45 16.78
CA MET A 297 -28.68 -8.94 16.84
C MET A 297 -29.88 -9.63 16.24
N ILE A 298 -31.08 -9.10 16.48
CA ILE A 298 -32.33 -9.62 15.89
C ILE A 298 -32.31 -9.43 14.37
N ASP A 299 -31.89 -8.27 13.88
CA ASP A 299 -31.85 -7.99 12.45
C ASP A 299 -30.84 -8.87 11.70
N SER A 300 -29.71 -9.15 12.33
CA SER A 300 -28.56 -9.85 11.71
C SER A 300 -28.64 -11.39 11.86
N HIS A 301 -29.35 -11.94 12.85
CA HIS A 301 -29.29 -13.36 13.27
C HIS A 301 -29.43 -14.35 12.11
N LYS A 302 -30.34 -14.08 11.18
CA LYS A 302 -30.59 -14.94 10.02
C LYS A 302 -29.37 -15.14 9.14
N TYR A 303 -28.57 -14.10 8.99
CA TYR A 303 -27.36 -14.12 8.15
C TYR A 303 -26.16 -14.62 8.94
N ASN A 304 -26.06 -14.23 10.19
CA ASN A 304 -25.01 -14.64 11.11
C ASN A 304 -25.04 -16.16 11.35
N GLY A 305 -26.20 -16.79 11.39
CA GLY A 305 -26.36 -18.25 11.53
C GLY A 305 -25.73 -19.07 10.40
N GLU A 306 -25.46 -18.46 9.23
CA GLU A 306 -24.72 -19.07 8.11
C GLU A 306 -23.22 -18.82 8.22
N GLY A 307 -22.75 -17.94 9.12
CA GLY A 307 -21.38 -17.54 9.30
C GLY A 307 -20.52 -18.66 9.87
N ARG A 308 -19.37 -18.92 9.24
CA ARG A 308 -18.33 -19.85 9.66
C ARG A 308 -17.01 -19.08 9.69
N ALA A 309 -16.64 -18.59 10.87
CA ALA A 309 -15.51 -17.67 11.02
C ALA A 309 -14.21 -18.41 11.30
N ALA A 310 -13.15 -18.03 10.58
CA ALA A 310 -11.78 -18.30 10.98
C ALA A 310 -11.19 -17.01 11.56
N ILE A 311 -10.84 -17.06 12.85
CA ILE A 311 -10.41 -15.91 13.66
C ILE A 311 -8.94 -16.08 13.98
N PHE A 312 -8.12 -15.06 13.76
CA PHE A 312 -6.69 -15.10 14.04
C PHE A 312 -6.14 -13.76 14.50
N GLY A 313 -5.12 -13.79 15.35
CA GLY A 313 -4.48 -12.59 15.90
C GLY A 313 -3.92 -12.79 17.31
N GLU A 314 -3.89 -11.71 18.10
CA GLU A 314 -3.47 -11.75 19.49
C GLU A 314 -4.49 -12.48 20.37
N PRO A 315 -4.06 -13.21 21.42
CA PRO A 315 -4.94 -14.07 22.22
C PRO A 315 -6.18 -13.35 22.75
N GLU A 316 -6.06 -12.16 23.33
CA GLU A 316 -7.19 -11.46 23.93
C GLU A 316 -8.19 -10.98 22.88
N THR A 317 -7.69 -10.47 21.75
CA THR A 317 -8.54 -10.07 20.62
C THR A 317 -9.28 -11.27 20.03
N VAL A 318 -8.58 -12.38 19.83
CA VAL A 318 -9.16 -13.63 19.29
C VAL A 318 -10.21 -14.19 20.23
N TYR A 319 -9.92 -14.24 21.54
CA TYR A 319 -10.88 -14.68 22.56
C TYR A 319 -12.17 -13.86 22.51
N SER A 320 -12.02 -12.53 22.58
CA SER A 320 -13.17 -11.62 22.67
C SER A 320 -14.02 -11.61 21.40
N ILE A 321 -13.39 -11.72 20.21
CA ILE A 321 -14.10 -11.82 18.93
C ILE A 321 -14.79 -13.18 18.76
N ALA A 322 -14.17 -14.27 19.23
CA ALA A 322 -14.80 -15.57 19.20
C ALA A 322 -16.08 -15.59 20.07
N LYS A 323 -16.04 -14.94 21.23
CA LYS A 323 -17.23 -14.75 22.10
C LYS A 323 -18.31 -13.93 21.39
N LEU A 324 -17.95 -12.79 20.77
CA LEU A 324 -18.88 -12.01 19.96
C LEU A 324 -19.54 -12.85 18.85
N CYS A 325 -18.75 -13.69 18.17
CA CYS A 325 -19.29 -14.57 17.13
C CYS A 325 -20.31 -15.55 17.70
N ILE A 326 -19.99 -16.22 18.83
CA ILE A 326 -20.89 -17.19 19.50
C ILE A 326 -22.17 -16.49 19.91
N GLU A 327 -22.12 -15.35 20.59
CA GLU A 327 -23.29 -14.58 21.02
C GLU A 327 -24.21 -14.21 19.84
N ASN A 328 -23.66 -13.98 18.66
CA ASN A 328 -24.39 -13.58 17.46
C ASN A 328 -24.73 -14.76 16.52
N GLY A 329 -24.53 -16.01 16.97
CA GLY A 329 -24.85 -17.20 16.17
C GLY A 329 -23.87 -17.51 15.04
N ILE A 330 -22.76 -16.77 14.93
CA ILE A 330 -21.66 -17.06 13.98
C ILE A 330 -20.81 -18.18 14.58
N LYS A 331 -20.49 -19.20 13.79
CA LYS A 331 -19.69 -20.34 14.27
C LYS A 331 -18.20 -20.06 14.12
N PRO A 332 -17.44 -19.88 15.22
CA PRO A 332 -15.98 -19.88 15.12
C PRO A 332 -15.53 -21.31 14.80
N VAL A 333 -15.03 -21.56 13.60
CA VAL A 333 -14.62 -22.91 13.16
C VAL A 333 -13.12 -23.11 13.27
N VAL A 334 -12.34 -22.04 13.16
CA VAL A 334 -10.90 -21.99 13.42
C VAL A 334 -10.60 -20.78 14.28
N VAL A 335 -9.88 -20.98 15.37
CA VAL A 335 -9.43 -19.94 16.29
C VAL A 335 -7.91 -20.07 16.43
N SER A 336 -7.16 -19.10 15.91
CA SER A 336 -5.72 -19.19 15.77
C SER A 336 -5.00 -18.02 16.41
N THR A 337 -3.91 -18.32 17.11
CA THR A 337 -3.03 -17.29 17.69
C THR A 337 -1.56 -17.67 17.49
N GLY A 338 -0.70 -16.64 17.51
CA GLY A 338 0.75 -16.83 17.48
C GLY A 338 1.37 -17.21 18.84
N SER A 339 0.59 -17.20 19.91
CA SER A 339 1.01 -17.52 21.29
C SER A 339 0.31 -18.77 21.78
N VAL A 340 1.00 -19.57 22.58
CA VAL A 340 0.37 -20.67 23.33
C VAL A 340 -0.50 -20.07 24.43
N ASN A 341 -1.79 -20.41 24.48
CA ASN A 341 -2.72 -19.84 25.46
C ASN A 341 -3.82 -20.79 25.86
N GLU A 342 -3.77 -21.26 27.13
CA GLU A 342 -4.74 -22.23 27.67
C GLU A 342 -6.15 -21.66 27.85
N LYS A 343 -6.30 -20.34 27.99
CA LYS A 343 -7.61 -19.68 28.19
C LYS A 343 -8.51 -19.81 26.96
N LEU A 344 -7.90 -19.96 25.76
CA LEU A 344 -8.70 -20.15 24.53
C LEU A 344 -9.48 -21.46 24.52
N SER A 345 -9.12 -22.45 25.35
CA SER A 345 -9.88 -23.69 25.48
C SER A 345 -11.32 -23.47 25.98
N GLY A 346 -11.56 -22.41 26.78
CA GLY A 346 -12.90 -22.01 27.23
C GLY A 346 -13.87 -21.71 26.09
N ILE A 347 -13.39 -21.24 24.93
CA ILE A 347 -14.20 -21.01 23.74
C ILE A 347 -14.82 -22.32 23.22
N VAL A 348 -14.07 -23.44 23.35
CA VAL A 348 -14.57 -24.76 22.93
C VAL A 348 -15.78 -25.20 23.75
N ASP A 349 -15.75 -24.92 25.06
CA ASP A 349 -16.83 -25.32 25.95
C ASP A 349 -18.12 -24.55 25.69
N GLU A 350 -17.98 -23.27 25.31
CA GLU A 350 -19.10 -22.36 25.06
C GLU A 350 -19.72 -22.51 23.66
N ALA A 351 -18.95 -22.96 22.67
CA ALA A 351 -19.46 -23.14 21.32
C ALA A 351 -20.51 -24.24 21.24
N GLU A 352 -21.68 -23.92 20.70
CA GLU A 352 -22.75 -24.90 20.45
C GLU A 352 -22.50 -25.63 19.13
N GLY A 353 -22.71 -26.95 19.13
CA GLY A 353 -22.62 -27.79 17.93
C GLY A 353 -21.19 -28.15 17.53
N GLU A 354 -20.73 -27.68 16.35
CA GLU A 354 -19.35 -27.92 15.86
C GLU A 354 -18.33 -27.16 16.71
N LYS A 355 -17.42 -27.89 17.34
CA LYS A 355 -16.39 -27.31 18.18
C LYS A 355 -15.29 -26.65 17.34
N PRO A 356 -14.82 -25.44 17.70
CA PRO A 356 -13.73 -24.77 17.00
C PRO A 356 -12.42 -25.55 17.10
N LEU A 357 -11.64 -25.50 16.03
CA LEU A 357 -10.26 -25.92 16.04
C LEU A 357 -9.43 -24.78 16.62
N ILE A 358 -8.85 -24.97 17.80
CA ILE A 358 -7.90 -24.02 18.39
C ILE A 358 -6.48 -24.40 17.98
N THR A 359 -5.76 -23.45 17.43
CA THR A 359 -4.35 -23.58 17.03
C THR A 359 -3.52 -22.47 17.61
N ASP A 360 -2.37 -22.81 18.12
CA ASP A 360 -1.37 -21.91 18.68
C ASP A 360 -0.05 -22.01 17.93
N ASP A 361 0.83 -21.02 18.08
CA ASP A 361 2.13 -20.92 17.41
C ASP A 361 2.06 -21.26 15.89
N THR A 362 1.03 -20.77 15.23
CA THR A 362 0.62 -21.14 13.87
C THR A 362 1.10 -20.11 12.85
N ASP A 363 1.50 -20.57 11.68
CA ASP A 363 1.74 -19.72 10.50
C ASP A 363 0.54 -19.72 9.55
N PHE A 364 0.55 -18.81 8.56
CA PHE A 364 -0.54 -18.68 7.62
C PHE A 364 -0.66 -19.85 6.64
N GLU A 365 0.38 -20.63 6.40
CA GLU A 365 0.33 -21.81 5.55
C GLU A 365 -0.45 -22.96 6.24
N THR A 366 -0.17 -23.18 7.53
CA THR A 366 -0.92 -24.13 8.36
C THR A 366 -2.37 -23.69 8.55
N LEU A 367 -2.58 -22.38 8.80
CA LEU A 367 -3.92 -21.81 8.95
C LEU A 367 -4.74 -21.94 7.66
N GLU A 368 -4.14 -21.75 6.48
CA GLU A 368 -4.80 -21.95 5.18
C GLU A 368 -5.42 -23.35 5.05
N GLY A 369 -4.66 -24.39 5.42
CA GLY A 369 -5.13 -25.77 5.41
C GLY A 369 -6.34 -25.98 6.32
N HIS A 370 -6.31 -25.44 7.54
CA HIS A 370 -7.41 -25.55 8.51
C HIS A 370 -8.65 -24.75 8.08
N VAL A 371 -8.47 -23.57 7.55
CA VAL A 371 -9.57 -22.73 7.01
C VAL A 371 -10.30 -23.44 5.88
N ALA A 372 -9.56 -24.05 4.95
CA ALA A 372 -10.13 -24.81 3.84
C ALA A 372 -10.86 -26.08 4.33
N GLU A 373 -10.24 -26.86 5.22
CA GLU A 373 -10.80 -28.09 5.82
C GLU A 373 -12.12 -27.81 6.54
N LYS A 374 -12.14 -26.75 7.37
CA LYS A 374 -13.28 -26.34 8.18
C LYS A 374 -14.32 -25.53 7.39
N LYS A 375 -14.09 -25.27 6.10
CA LYS A 375 -15.01 -24.53 5.21
C LYS A 375 -15.46 -23.21 5.80
N ALA A 376 -14.51 -22.42 6.29
CA ALA A 376 -14.80 -21.06 6.74
C ALA A 376 -15.30 -20.20 5.55
N ASN A 377 -16.19 -19.26 5.80
CA ASN A 377 -16.73 -18.34 4.79
C ASN A 377 -16.49 -16.87 5.11
N VAL A 378 -15.87 -16.60 6.25
CA VAL A 378 -15.36 -15.28 6.63
C VAL A 378 -14.07 -15.44 7.44
N LEU A 379 -13.10 -14.59 7.14
CA LEU A 379 -11.87 -14.44 7.91
C LEU A 379 -11.99 -13.20 8.80
N ILE A 380 -11.53 -13.27 10.05
CA ILE A 380 -11.54 -12.14 10.98
C ILE A 380 -10.15 -12.04 11.61
N GLY A 381 -9.43 -10.94 11.34
CA GLY A 381 -8.08 -10.76 11.84
C GLY A 381 -7.35 -9.58 11.21
N ASN A 382 -6.03 -9.54 11.36
CA ASN A 382 -5.21 -8.44 10.86
C ASN A 382 -4.98 -8.48 9.33
N SER A 383 -4.31 -7.47 8.79
CA SER A 383 -4.07 -7.35 7.34
C SER A 383 -3.21 -8.44 6.73
N ASP A 384 -2.41 -9.15 7.53
CA ASP A 384 -1.55 -10.22 7.02
C ASP A 384 -2.38 -11.41 6.51
N GLY A 385 -3.61 -11.59 7.02
CA GLY A 385 -4.60 -12.53 6.50
C GLY A 385 -5.08 -12.26 5.07
N LYS A 386 -4.70 -11.14 4.46
CA LYS A 386 -5.00 -10.85 3.05
C LYS A 386 -4.49 -11.95 2.10
N VAL A 387 -3.38 -12.60 2.45
CA VAL A 387 -2.84 -13.75 1.69
C VAL A 387 -3.85 -14.90 1.63
N LEU A 388 -4.54 -15.19 2.74
CA LEU A 388 -5.58 -16.22 2.77
C LEU A 388 -6.79 -15.84 1.91
N THR A 389 -7.20 -14.55 1.95
CA THR A 389 -8.27 -14.03 1.09
C THR A 389 -7.95 -14.22 -0.39
N GLU A 390 -6.74 -13.89 -0.80
CA GLU A 390 -6.29 -14.01 -2.19
C GLU A 390 -6.21 -15.47 -2.67
N ARG A 391 -5.86 -16.40 -1.78
CA ARG A 391 -5.71 -17.82 -2.12
C ARG A 391 -7.02 -18.59 -2.06
N LEU A 392 -7.84 -18.33 -1.05
CA LEU A 392 -9.07 -19.10 -0.77
C LEU A 392 -10.35 -18.43 -1.29
N GLY A 393 -10.29 -17.15 -1.69
CA GLY A 393 -11.46 -16.38 -2.09
C GLY A 393 -12.41 -16.05 -0.94
N ILE A 394 -11.96 -16.15 0.32
CA ILE A 394 -12.76 -15.89 1.51
C ILE A 394 -12.54 -14.45 1.96
N PRO A 395 -13.59 -13.64 2.17
CA PRO A 395 -13.44 -12.24 2.56
C PRO A 395 -12.86 -12.08 3.97
N LEU A 396 -12.10 -10.99 4.19
CA LEU A 396 -11.44 -10.66 5.46
C LEU A 396 -12.02 -9.40 6.09
N VAL A 397 -12.58 -9.54 7.29
CA VAL A 397 -12.91 -8.47 8.22
C VAL A 397 -11.66 -8.13 9.05
N ARG A 398 -11.25 -6.88 9.02
CA ARG A 398 -9.99 -6.47 9.63
C ARG A 398 -10.16 -5.99 11.04
N VAL A 399 -9.45 -6.64 11.97
CA VAL A 399 -9.40 -6.29 13.39
C VAL A 399 -8.00 -6.52 13.95
N GLY A 400 -7.67 -5.89 15.07
CA GLY A 400 -6.39 -6.05 15.76
C GLY A 400 -5.23 -5.34 15.05
N PHE A 401 -4.01 -5.82 15.27
CA PHE A 401 -2.77 -5.25 14.77
C PHE A 401 -1.96 -6.32 13.99
N PRO A 402 -1.30 -5.96 12.85
CA PRO A 402 -1.35 -4.67 12.17
C PRO A 402 -2.48 -4.56 11.13
N ILE A 403 -2.95 -3.34 10.87
CA ILE A 403 -3.80 -3.01 9.72
C ILE A 403 -3.07 -1.99 8.87
N HIS A 404 -2.51 -2.42 7.73
CA HIS A 404 -1.66 -1.61 6.86
C HIS A 404 -2.14 -1.52 5.40
N ASP A 405 -3.17 -2.29 5.06
CA ASP A 405 -3.81 -2.28 3.74
C ASP A 405 -5.12 -1.49 3.69
N ARG A 406 -5.45 -0.80 4.78
CA ARG A 406 -6.60 0.11 4.94
C ARG A 406 -6.17 1.38 5.66
N ILE A 407 -6.80 2.51 5.33
CA ILE A 407 -6.63 3.74 6.09
C ILE A 407 -7.55 3.74 7.29
N GLY A 408 -7.05 4.20 8.43
CA GLY A 408 -7.83 4.34 9.66
C GLY A 408 -7.89 3.10 10.54
N GLY A 409 -6.95 2.15 10.40
CA GLY A 409 -6.84 1.00 11.30
C GLY A 409 -6.77 1.39 12.77
N GLN A 410 -6.06 2.46 13.11
CA GLN A 410 -5.95 3.00 14.46
C GLN A 410 -7.25 3.62 15.01
N ARG A 411 -8.23 3.92 14.14
CA ARG A 411 -9.52 4.52 14.53
C ARG A 411 -10.67 3.53 14.61
N LEU A 412 -10.40 2.25 14.30
CA LEU A 412 -11.40 1.20 14.43
C LEU A 412 -11.78 1.01 15.90
N THR A 413 -13.08 0.97 16.16
CA THR A 413 -13.63 0.68 17.48
C THR A 413 -14.25 -0.72 17.48
N THR A 414 -13.95 -1.49 18.50
CA THR A 414 -14.46 -2.85 18.70
C THR A 414 -15.09 -3.04 20.08
N LEU A 415 -14.74 -2.16 21.02
CA LEU A 415 -15.16 -2.26 22.41
C LEU A 415 -16.60 -1.75 22.64
N PHE A 416 -17.19 -2.19 23.73
CA PHE A 416 -18.51 -1.82 24.21
C PHE A 416 -19.60 -2.11 23.19
N TYR A 417 -20.83 -1.75 23.48
CA TYR A 417 -21.97 -2.02 22.58
C TYR A 417 -21.80 -1.32 21.22
N GLU A 418 -21.29 -0.07 21.22
CA GLU A 418 -21.12 0.72 19.99
C GLU A 418 -20.06 0.11 19.07
N GLY A 419 -18.90 -0.24 19.59
CA GLY A 419 -17.82 -0.86 18.80
C GLY A 419 -18.18 -2.27 18.37
N SER A 420 -18.81 -3.05 19.25
CA SER A 420 -19.27 -4.41 18.95
C SER A 420 -20.37 -4.43 17.90
N LEU A 421 -21.31 -3.46 17.94
CA LEU A 421 -22.34 -3.27 16.92
C LEU A 421 -21.71 -3.01 15.55
N ARG A 422 -20.77 -2.07 15.47
CA ARG A 422 -20.05 -1.77 14.23
C ARG A 422 -19.33 -3.00 13.66
N LEU A 423 -18.66 -3.76 14.53
CA LEU A 423 -17.94 -4.98 14.10
C LEU A 423 -18.92 -6.06 13.64
N MET A 424 -20.02 -6.25 14.33
CA MET A 424 -21.07 -7.20 13.94
C MET A 424 -21.67 -6.83 12.58
N ASP A 425 -22.00 -5.56 12.36
CA ASP A 425 -22.50 -5.07 11.07
C ASP A 425 -21.49 -5.33 9.94
N GLU A 426 -20.19 -5.09 10.17
CA GLU A 426 -19.14 -5.35 9.20
C GLU A 426 -19.05 -6.85 8.85
N ILE A 427 -19.10 -7.73 9.85
CA ILE A 427 -19.10 -9.19 9.65
C ILE A 427 -20.35 -9.62 8.89
N THR A 428 -21.54 -9.17 9.32
CA THR A 428 -22.84 -9.53 8.70
C THR A 428 -22.89 -9.07 7.25
N ASN A 429 -22.49 -7.82 6.97
CA ASN A 429 -22.47 -7.28 5.62
C ASN A 429 -21.46 -8.03 4.72
N THR A 430 -20.32 -8.42 5.28
CA THR A 430 -19.33 -9.25 4.57
C THR A 430 -19.89 -10.63 4.20
N LEU A 431 -20.63 -11.26 5.11
CA LEU A 431 -21.33 -12.52 4.83
C LEU A 431 -22.41 -12.35 3.75
N LEU A 432 -23.18 -11.25 3.81
CA LEU A 432 -24.20 -10.92 2.80
C LEU A 432 -23.59 -10.69 1.43
N GLU A 433 -22.55 -9.90 1.32
CA GLU A 433 -21.82 -9.65 0.06
C GLU A 433 -21.30 -10.95 -0.53
N ASN A 434 -20.66 -11.77 0.29
CA ASN A 434 -20.14 -13.07 -0.15
C ASN A 434 -21.26 -14.01 -0.62
N LYS A 435 -22.40 -14.03 0.06
CA LYS A 435 -23.57 -14.83 -0.32
C LYS A 435 -24.16 -14.40 -1.67
N TYR A 436 -24.25 -13.09 -1.92
CA TYR A 436 -24.92 -12.57 -3.13
C TYR A 436 -23.98 -12.42 -4.33
N THR A 437 -22.67 -12.30 -4.13
CA THR A 437 -21.69 -12.16 -5.21
C THR A 437 -21.72 -13.33 -6.21
N GLY A 438 -21.97 -14.54 -5.75
CA GLY A 438 -22.11 -15.72 -6.61
C GLY A 438 -23.57 -16.16 -6.87
N TYR A 439 -24.59 -15.53 -6.25
CA TYR A 439 -25.94 -16.04 -6.17
C TYR A 439 -26.57 -16.34 -7.54
N ARG A 440 -26.54 -15.41 -8.48
CA ARG A 440 -27.09 -15.61 -9.82
C ARG A 440 -26.38 -16.73 -10.58
N LYS A 441 -25.08 -16.80 -10.47
CA LYS A 441 -24.27 -17.86 -11.10
C LYS A 441 -24.56 -19.22 -10.45
N ASN A 442 -24.58 -19.28 -9.12
CA ASN A 442 -24.88 -20.51 -8.38
C ASN A 442 -26.32 -21.00 -8.64
N MET A 443 -27.30 -20.09 -8.75
CA MET A 443 -28.69 -20.41 -9.10
C MET A 443 -28.76 -20.90 -10.56
N TYR A 444 -28.04 -20.27 -11.48
CA TYR A 444 -27.95 -20.72 -12.85
C TYR A 444 -27.31 -22.11 -12.94
N ASP A 445 -26.18 -22.31 -12.26
CA ASP A 445 -25.47 -23.57 -12.21
C ASP A 445 -26.34 -24.67 -11.55
N LYS A 446 -27.04 -24.37 -10.51
CA LYS A 446 -27.91 -25.32 -9.78
C LYS A 446 -29.18 -25.70 -10.55
N TYR A 447 -29.90 -24.74 -11.14
CA TYR A 447 -31.22 -25.00 -11.71
C TYR A 447 -31.22 -25.10 -13.23
N PHE A 448 -30.19 -24.64 -13.92
CA PHE A 448 -30.12 -24.64 -15.39
C PHE A 448 -29.00 -25.53 -15.94
N LYS A 449 -27.87 -25.70 -15.24
CA LYS A 449 -26.82 -26.65 -15.66
C LYS A 449 -27.23 -28.10 -15.35
N GLU A 450 -27.87 -28.40 -14.21
CA GLU A 450 -28.37 -29.74 -13.90
C GLU A 450 -29.52 -30.17 -14.81
N GLU A 451 -30.42 -29.24 -15.20
CA GLU A 451 -31.44 -29.55 -16.21
C GLU A 451 -30.87 -29.76 -17.61
N ALA A 452 -29.77 -29.06 -17.97
CA ALA A 452 -29.07 -29.28 -19.21
C ALA A 452 -28.31 -30.62 -19.23
N ALA A 453 -27.72 -31.01 -18.09
CA ALA A 453 -27.09 -32.31 -17.91
C ALA A 453 -28.10 -33.46 -17.89
N GLY A 454 -29.23 -33.31 -17.17
CA GLY A 454 -30.31 -34.31 -17.15
C GLY A 454 -31.02 -34.47 -18.50
N LYS A 455 -31.09 -33.39 -19.32
CA LYS A 455 -31.58 -33.48 -20.72
C LYS A 455 -30.55 -34.07 -21.65
N ALA A 456 -29.25 -33.94 -21.34
CA ALA A 456 -28.18 -34.59 -22.10
C ALA A 456 -28.16 -36.13 -21.88
N GLU A 457 -28.34 -36.59 -20.60
CA GLU A 457 -28.41 -38.04 -20.31
C GLU A 457 -29.65 -38.71 -20.89
N ALA A 458 -30.81 -38.01 -20.97
CA ALA A 458 -32.05 -38.51 -21.61
C ALA A 458 -31.99 -38.48 -23.16
N SER A 459 -31.03 -37.80 -23.73
CA SER A 459 -30.84 -37.68 -25.20
C SER A 459 -29.69 -38.52 -25.79
N GLU A 460 -28.89 -39.21 -24.95
CA GLU A 460 -27.80 -40.07 -25.42
C GLU A 460 -28.29 -41.44 -25.90
N GLU A 461 -29.56 -41.85 -25.59
CA GLU A 461 -30.12 -43.10 -26.18
C GLU A 461 -30.68 -42.94 -27.60
N THR A 462 -30.71 -41.73 -28.17
CA THR A 462 -31.23 -41.54 -29.53
C THR A 462 -30.56 -40.37 -30.26
N ARG A 463 -29.27 -40.41 -30.47
CA ARG A 463 -28.64 -39.61 -31.60
C ARG A 463 -27.18 -39.96 -31.79
N SER A 464 -26.92 -40.89 -32.62
CA SER A 464 -25.76 -40.89 -33.49
C SER A 464 -25.95 -39.76 -34.55
N GLN A 465 -24.93 -38.88 -34.67
CA GLN A 465 -24.73 -37.88 -35.76
C GLN A 465 -25.26 -36.47 -35.53
N SER A 466 -24.29 -35.52 -35.51
CA SER A 466 -24.36 -34.07 -35.80
C SER A 466 -25.03 -33.16 -34.77
N ASP A 467 -24.26 -32.40 -34.00
CA ASP A 467 -24.13 -30.96 -34.14
C ASP A 467 -23.11 -30.37 -33.15
N ASN A 468 -22.23 -29.50 -33.66
CA ASN A 468 -21.24 -28.76 -32.92
C ASN A 468 -21.87 -27.65 -32.11
N GLY A 469 -21.96 -27.78 -30.76
CA GLY A 469 -22.16 -26.66 -29.82
C GLY A 469 -20.85 -25.91 -29.65
N PRO A 470 -20.85 -24.65 -29.16
CA PRO A 470 -19.64 -23.84 -29.01
C PRO A 470 -18.70 -24.51 -28.00
N GLN A 471 -17.64 -25.11 -28.51
CA GLN A 471 -16.53 -25.66 -27.72
C GLN A 471 -15.79 -24.50 -27.07
N GLU A 472 -15.58 -24.56 -25.77
CA GLU A 472 -14.73 -23.64 -25.02
C GLU A 472 -13.33 -23.65 -25.65
N ILE A 473 -12.90 -22.52 -26.24
CA ILE A 473 -11.63 -22.43 -26.98
C ILE A 473 -10.48 -22.65 -25.98
N THR A 474 -9.76 -23.74 -26.10
CA THR A 474 -8.63 -24.08 -25.22
C THR A 474 -7.45 -23.10 -25.41
N ILE A 475 -6.57 -22.99 -24.40
CA ILE A 475 -5.35 -22.16 -24.48
C ILE A 475 -4.48 -22.60 -25.65
N GLU A 476 -4.44 -23.90 -25.96
CA GLU A 476 -3.71 -24.42 -27.13
C GLU A 476 -4.28 -23.93 -28.47
N GLN A 477 -5.61 -23.86 -28.59
CA GLN A 477 -6.27 -23.30 -29.78
C GLN A 477 -6.01 -21.80 -29.90
N ARG A 478 -6.13 -21.06 -28.80
CA ARG A 478 -5.78 -19.63 -28.73
C ARG A 478 -4.32 -19.39 -29.13
N THR A 479 -3.40 -20.25 -28.70
CA THR A 479 -1.97 -20.17 -29.06
C THR A 479 -1.76 -20.45 -30.56
N LYS A 480 -2.42 -21.45 -31.12
CA LYS A 480 -2.33 -21.76 -32.56
C LYS A 480 -2.86 -20.61 -33.44
N GLU A 481 -3.90 -19.92 -32.99
CA GLU A 481 -4.51 -18.79 -33.72
C GLU A 481 -3.78 -17.45 -33.47
N HIS A 482 -2.87 -17.38 -32.48
CA HIS A 482 -2.19 -16.15 -32.10
C HIS A 482 -1.08 -15.80 -33.09
N PRO A 483 -1.09 -14.62 -33.79
CA PRO A 483 -0.08 -14.24 -34.78
C PRO A 483 1.38 -14.28 -34.29
N CYS A 484 1.60 -13.97 -32.98
CA CYS A 484 2.95 -13.89 -32.40
C CYS A 484 3.38 -15.15 -31.64
N PHE A 485 2.51 -16.14 -31.42
CA PHE A 485 2.82 -17.36 -30.67
C PHE A 485 2.58 -18.62 -31.54
N GLY A 486 1.64 -18.58 -32.49
CA GLY A 486 1.28 -19.72 -33.35
C GLY A 486 2.10 -19.80 -34.63
N LYS A 487 2.48 -21.01 -35.01
CA LYS A 487 3.06 -21.27 -36.32
C LYS A 487 1.97 -21.26 -37.41
N GLY A 488 2.05 -20.37 -38.40
CA GLY A 488 1.10 -20.32 -39.52
C GLY A 488 -0.12 -19.41 -39.29
N ALA A 489 -0.20 -18.70 -38.16
CA ALA A 489 -1.30 -17.77 -37.88
C ALA A 489 -1.15 -16.37 -38.52
N CYS A 490 -0.37 -16.27 -39.61
CA CYS A 490 -0.11 -15.00 -40.31
C CYS A 490 -1.37 -14.35 -40.92
N HIS A 491 -2.44 -15.12 -41.13
CA HIS A 491 -3.74 -14.58 -41.62
C HIS A 491 -4.60 -13.96 -40.53
N ASN A 492 -4.33 -14.23 -39.26
CA ASN A 492 -5.06 -13.65 -38.16
C ASN A 492 -4.54 -12.25 -37.84
N ALA A 493 -5.46 -11.36 -37.53
CA ALA A 493 -5.13 -10.00 -37.17
C ALA A 493 -4.96 -9.84 -35.63
N ARG A 494 -4.08 -8.90 -35.25
CA ARG A 494 -3.92 -8.39 -33.90
C ARG A 494 -4.23 -6.91 -33.88
N MET A 495 -4.60 -6.43 -32.68
CA MET A 495 -4.70 -5.02 -32.35
C MET A 495 -3.86 -4.75 -31.11
N HIS A 496 -2.93 -3.81 -31.17
CA HIS A 496 -2.20 -3.32 -30.01
C HIS A 496 -2.88 -2.07 -29.47
N LEU A 497 -2.96 -1.98 -28.14
CA LEU A 497 -3.58 -0.88 -27.41
C LEU A 497 -2.49 -0.01 -26.77
N PRO A 498 -2.30 1.25 -27.22
CA PRO A 498 -1.31 2.16 -26.65
C PRO A 498 -1.84 2.85 -25.38
N VAL A 499 -2.19 2.07 -24.35
CA VAL A 499 -2.76 2.54 -23.07
C VAL A 499 -1.72 2.70 -21.96
N ALA A 500 -0.46 2.35 -22.23
CA ALA A 500 0.60 2.26 -21.23
C ALA A 500 1.78 3.23 -21.50
N PRO A 501 1.61 4.56 -21.34
CA PRO A 501 2.66 5.54 -21.66
C PRO A 501 3.82 5.57 -20.67
N LEU A 502 3.64 5.16 -19.42
CA LEU A 502 4.67 5.18 -18.38
C LEU A 502 5.52 3.91 -18.43
N CYS A 503 6.75 3.98 -17.94
CA CYS A 503 7.62 2.83 -17.73
C CYS A 503 8.44 3.01 -16.45
N ASN A 504 8.63 1.95 -15.72
CA ASN A 504 9.33 1.91 -14.43
C ASN A 504 10.84 1.60 -14.57
N ILE A 505 11.36 1.38 -15.79
CA ILE A 505 12.78 1.22 -16.06
C ILE A 505 13.24 2.15 -17.19
N SER A 506 14.54 2.37 -17.31
CA SER A 506 15.14 3.13 -18.42
C SER A 506 16.21 2.29 -19.12
N CYS A 507 15.86 1.78 -20.31
CA CYS A 507 16.80 1.04 -21.15
C CYS A 507 17.69 2.02 -21.95
N ASN A 508 18.99 1.74 -22.06
CA ASN A 508 19.94 2.55 -22.82
C ASN A 508 19.70 2.54 -24.33
N TYR A 509 18.90 1.61 -24.84
CA TYR A 509 18.49 1.50 -26.25
C TYR A 509 17.12 2.10 -26.54
N CYS A 510 16.40 2.60 -25.54
CA CYS A 510 15.05 3.12 -25.70
C CYS A 510 15.07 4.65 -25.68
N ASN A 511 14.38 5.26 -26.66
CA ASN A 511 14.00 6.66 -26.64
C ASN A 511 12.46 6.73 -26.56
N ARG A 512 11.94 7.42 -25.54
CA ARG A 512 10.51 7.58 -25.29
C ARG A 512 9.87 8.78 -25.97
N ARG A 513 10.41 9.21 -27.09
CA ARG A 513 9.74 10.15 -27.98
C ARG A 513 8.79 9.32 -28.84
N PHE A 514 7.50 9.39 -28.54
CA PHE A 514 6.49 8.43 -29.02
C PHE A 514 5.86 8.78 -30.36
N ASP A 515 6.18 9.91 -30.97
CA ASP A 515 5.28 10.63 -31.86
C ASP A 515 5.72 10.52 -33.34
N CYS A 516 6.68 9.65 -33.67
CA CYS A 516 7.09 9.54 -35.05
C CYS A 516 6.22 8.55 -35.83
N VAL A 517 5.35 9.04 -36.69
CA VAL A 517 4.47 8.24 -37.56
C VAL A 517 5.30 7.37 -38.53
N ASN A 518 6.53 7.80 -38.84
CA ASN A 518 7.43 7.15 -39.80
C ASN A 518 8.36 6.09 -39.17
N GLU A 519 8.42 5.95 -37.85
CA GLU A 519 9.22 4.92 -37.19
C GLU A 519 8.40 3.66 -36.88
N SER A 520 8.87 2.51 -37.34
CA SER A 520 8.30 1.21 -37.02
C SER A 520 9.23 0.41 -36.11
N ARG A 521 9.04 0.55 -34.79
CA ARG A 521 9.77 -0.22 -33.76
C ARG A 521 8.93 -0.36 -32.50
N PRO A 522 9.21 -1.33 -31.64
CA PRO A 522 8.56 -1.46 -30.35
C PRO A 522 8.64 -0.18 -29.50
N GLY A 523 7.53 0.19 -28.87
CA GLY A 523 7.44 1.38 -28.04
C GLY A 523 7.13 2.70 -28.76
N VAL A 524 6.93 2.67 -30.08
CA VAL A 524 6.47 3.81 -30.88
C VAL A 524 4.96 3.73 -31.07
N THR A 525 4.28 4.86 -30.98
CA THR A 525 2.83 4.99 -31.19
C THR A 525 2.51 6.37 -31.76
N SER A 526 1.43 6.48 -32.55
CA SER A 526 0.87 7.74 -33.02
C SER A 526 -0.15 8.35 -32.08
N GLU A 527 -0.63 7.61 -31.09
CA GLU A 527 -1.66 8.03 -30.16
C GLU A 527 -1.49 7.35 -28.79
N ILE A 528 -2.12 7.92 -27.75
CA ILE A 528 -2.28 7.30 -26.44
C ILE A 528 -3.77 7.30 -26.14
N LEU A 529 -4.29 6.14 -25.76
CA LEU A 529 -5.70 5.93 -25.49
C LEU A 529 -5.99 5.81 -24.00
N SER A 530 -7.11 6.39 -23.56
CA SER A 530 -7.73 6.02 -22.29
C SER A 530 -8.39 4.63 -22.41
N PRO A 531 -8.70 3.94 -21.32
CA PRO A 531 -9.40 2.63 -21.37
C PRO A 531 -10.71 2.67 -22.15
N VAL A 532 -11.50 3.73 -22.00
CA VAL A 532 -12.77 3.92 -22.71
C VAL A 532 -12.52 4.08 -24.21
N GLN A 533 -11.57 4.94 -24.61
CA GLN A 533 -11.20 5.11 -26.01
C GLN A 533 -10.62 3.83 -26.64
N ALA A 534 -9.89 3.04 -25.86
CA ALA A 534 -9.38 1.74 -26.32
C ALA A 534 -10.53 0.76 -26.61
N ALA A 535 -11.56 0.71 -25.77
CA ALA A 535 -12.75 -0.11 -25.97
C ALA A 535 -13.59 0.36 -27.17
N GLU A 536 -13.77 1.66 -27.35
CA GLU A 536 -14.45 2.23 -28.53
C GLU A 536 -13.71 1.92 -29.82
N LYS A 537 -12.39 2.12 -29.81
CA LYS A 537 -11.52 1.77 -30.93
C LYS A 537 -11.56 0.28 -31.25
N PHE A 538 -11.59 -0.58 -30.22
CA PHE A 538 -11.74 -2.02 -30.41
C PHE A 538 -13.05 -2.38 -31.12
N ARG A 539 -14.19 -1.77 -30.74
CA ARG A 539 -15.49 -2.00 -31.44
C ARG A 539 -15.39 -1.63 -32.91
N LEU A 540 -14.78 -0.47 -33.23
CA LEU A 540 -14.61 -0.01 -34.60
C LEU A 540 -13.70 -0.95 -35.40
N VAL A 541 -12.55 -1.35 -34.85
CA VAL A 541 -11.60 -2.24 -35.50
C VAL A 541 -12.24 -3.62 -35.72
N LYS A 542 -12.91 -4.18 -34.73
CA LYS A 542 -13.58 -5.49 -34.85
C LYS A 542 -14.66 -5.50 -35.93
N SER A 543 -15.39 -4.40 -36.13
CA SER A 543 -16.40 -4.29 -37.21
C SER A 543 -15.80 -4.26 -38.60
N LYS A 544 -14.54 -3.80 -38.76
CA LYS A 544 -13.87 -3.64 -40.04
C LYS A 544 -12.79 -4.70 -40.34
N VAL A 545 -12.33 -5.40 -39.31
CA VAL A 545 -11.28 -6.45 -39.39
C VAL A 545 -11.84 -7.77 -38.84
N PRO A 546 -12.59 -8.54 -39.66
CA PRO A 546 -13.31 -9.71 -39.15
C PRO A 546 -12.41 -10.84 -38.65
N ASN A 547 -11.15 -10.89 -39.06
CA ASN A 547 -10.15 -11.87 -38.61
C ASN A 547 -9.34 -11.40 -37.41
N LEU A 548 -9.82 -10.37 -36.67
CA LEU A 548 -9.20 -9.92 -35.41
C LEU A 548 -9.41 -10.98 -34.30
N LYS A 549 -8.32 -11.61 -33.90
CA LYS A 549 -8.30 -12.68 -32.90
C LYS A 549 -7.63 -12.27 -31.59
N VAL A 550 -6.72 -11.28 -31.62
CA VAL A 550 -5.83 -10.95 -30.53
C VAL A 550 -5.85 -9.46 -30.24
N VAL A 551 -6.00 -9.13 -28.98
CA VAL A 551 -5.77 -7.78 -28.43
C VAL A 551 -4.57 -7.82 -27.50
N GLY A 552 -3.57 -6.97 -27.78
CA GLY A 552 -2.33 -6.92 -27.02
C GLY A 552 -2.05 -5.55 -26.44
N ILE A 553 -1.44 -5.51 -25.25
CA ILE A 553 -0.89 -4.30 -24.64
C ILE A 553 0.63 -4.41 -24.71
N ALA A 554 1.25 -3.63 -25.60
CA ALA A 554 2.68 -3.70 -25.89
C ALA A 554 3.40 -2.35 -25.78
N GLY A 555 2.87 -1.45 -24.98
CA GLY A 555 3.47 -0.14 -24.79
C GLY A 555 2.49 1.03 -24.93
N PRO A 556 3.05 2.25 -25.20
CA PRO A 556 4.45 2.59 -25.57
C PRO A 556 5.49 2.47 -24.44
N GLY A 557 5.09 2.46 -23.19
CA GLY A 557 5.93 2.18 -22.03
C GLY A 557 5.84 0.73 -21.56
N ASP A 558 5.47 0.50 -20.30
CA ASP A 558 5.28 -0.83 -19.73
C ASP A 558 3.85 -1.02 -19.22
N ALA A 559 3.21 -2.12 -19.57
CA ALA A 559 1.82 -2.40 -19.20
C ALA A 559 1.61 -2.42 -17.67
N LEU A 560 2.59 -2.92 -16.90
CA LEU A 560 2.51 -3.02 -15.44
C LEU A 560 2.89 -1.72 -14.72
N ALA A 561 3.58 -0.81 -15.38
CA ALA A 561 3.77 0.56 -14.88
C ALA A 561 2.51 1.43 -15.05
N ASN A 562 1.50 0.93 -15.78
CA ASN A 562 0.21 1.56 -16.03
C ASN A 562 -0.94 0.60 -15.69
N ILE A 563 -0.81 -0.12 -14.60
CA ILE A 563 -1.62 -1.29 -14.29
C ILE A 563 -3.13 -1.01 -14.28
N GLU A 564 -3.56 0.13 -13.78
CA GLU A 564 -4.99 0.48 -13.72
C GLU A 564 -5.59 0.69 -15.12
N ASN A 565 -4.89 1.44 -16.01
CA ASN A 565 -5.32 1.58 -17.39
C ASN A 565 -5.32 0.24 -18.14
N THR A 566 -4.33 -0.60 -17.86
CA THR A 566 -4.21 -1.95 -18.41
C THR A 566 -5.41 -2.82 -18.01
N LYS A 567 -5.71 -2.92 -16.72
CA LYS A 567 -6.83 -3.71 -16.20
C LYS A 567 -8.17 -3.23 -16.73
N GLU A 568 -8.42 -1.93 -16.68
CA GLU A 568 -9.69 -1.36 -17.11
C GLU A 568 -9.90 -1.55 -18.61
N SER A 569 -8.85 -1.41 -19.42
CA SER A 569 -8.93 -1.70 -20.87
C SER A 569 -9.28 -3.16 -21.13
N LEU A 570 -8.66 -4.11 -20.43
CA LEU A 570 -8.94 -5.55 -20.57
C LEU A 570 -10.38 -5.86 -20.16
N ARG A 571 -10.86 -5.29 -19.03
CA ARG A 571 -12.23 -5.46 -18.54
C ARG A 571 -13.26 -4.97 -19.55
N LEU A 572 -13.14 -3.74 -20.03
CA LEU A 572 -14.07 -3.14 -20.98
C LEU A 572 -14.10 -3.90 -22.33
N ILE A 573 -12.96 -4.41 -22.79
CA ILE A 573 -12.90 -5.17 -24.03
C ILE A 573 -13.47 -6.59 -23.85
N ARG A 574 -13.26 -7.21 -22.70
CA ARG A 574 -13.85 -8.52 -22.37
C ARG A 574 -15.39 -8.47 -22.37
N GLU A 575 -15.99 -7.35 -21.93
CA GLU A 575 -17.43 -7.13 -21.99
C GLU A 575 -17.97 -7.04 -23.44
N ILE A 576 -17.13 -6.56 -24.38
CA ILE A 576 -17.51 -6.46 -25.79
C ILE A 576 -17.31 -7.80 -26.51
N ASP A 577 -16.23 -8.51 -26.20
CA ASP A 577 -15.87 -9.78 -26.82
C ASP A 577 -15.25 -10.73 -25.78
N PRO A 578 -16.07 -11.64 -25.22
CA PRO A 578 -15.61 -12.63 -24.26
C PRO A 578 -14.58 -13.64 -24.80
N GLU A 579 -14.53 -13.84 -26.13
CA GLU A 579 -13.70 -14.86 -26.77
C GLU A 579 -12.35 -14.33 -27.24
N VAL A 580 -12.15 -13.01 -27.27
CA VAL A 580 -10.89 -12.41 -27.75
C VAL A 580 -9.71 -12.88 -26.89
N THR A 581 -8.61 -13.20 -27.54
CA THR A 581 -7.37 -13.58 -26.85
C THR A 581 -6.60 -12.35 -26.41
N PHE A 582 -6.33 -12.23 -25.13
CA PHE A 582 -5.47 -11.16 -24.60
C PHE A 582 -4.01 -11.59 -24.54
N CYS A 583 -3.12 -10.69 -24.95
CA CYS A 583 -1.69 -10.81 -24.70
C CYS A 583 -1.10 -9.52 -24.11
N LEU A 584 -0.03 -9.64 -23.34
CA LEU A 584 0.59 -8.53 -22.64
C LEU A 584 2.11 -8.61 -22.73
N SER A 585 2.73 -7.45 -23.03
CA SER A 585 4.19 -7.30 -23.02
C SER A 585 4.65 -6.44 -21.85
N THR A 586 5.67 -6.89 -21.12
CA THR A 586 6.22 -6.18 -19.94
C THR A 586 7.72 -6.38 -19.81
N ASN A 587 8.37 -5.44 -19.12
CA ASN A 587 9.75 -5.59 -18.67
C ASN A 587 9.91 -6.57 -17.49
N GLY A 588 8.82 -7.00 -16.86
CA GLY A 588 8.79 -8.00 -15.81
C GLY A 588 9.03 -7.50 -14.39
N LEU A 589 9.40 -6.22 -14.18
CA LEU A 589 9.71 -5.69 -12.83
C LEU A 589 8.54 -5.82 -11.85
N MET A 590 7.32 -5.57 -12.31
CA MET A 590 6.11 -5.63 -11.46
C MET A 590 5.32 -6.93 -11.67
N LEU A 591 5.84 -7.88 -12.42
CA LEU A 591 5.13 -9.11 -12.78
C LEU A 591 4.73 -9.97 -11.58
N PRO A 592 5.60 -10.21 -10.56
CA PRO A 592 5.21 -10.99 -9.38
C PRO A 592 4.02 -10.43 -8.62
N TYR A 593 3.76 -9.13 -8.72
CA TYR A 593 2.68 -8.45 -8.00
C TYR A 593 1.33 -8.49 -8.74
N HIS A 594 1.33 -8.70 -10.07
CA HIS A 594 0.14 -8.59 -10.90
C HIS A 594 -0.13 -9.81 -11.78
N ALA A 595 0.74 -10.83 -11.76
CA ALA A 595 0.64 -11.99 -12.64
C ALA A 595 -0.72 -12.70 -12.54
N TYR A 596 -1.15 -13.02 -11.34
CA TYR A 596 -2.39 -13.76 -11.11
C TYR A 596 -3.63 -12.94 -11.44
N GLU A 597 -3.65 -11.68 -11.03
CA GLU A 597 -4.74 -10.76 -11.32
C GLU A 597 -4.97 -10.57 -12.82
N LEU A 598 -3.89 -10.47 -13.61
CA LEU A 598 -3.96 -10.38 -15.07
C LEU A 598 -4.47 -11.67 -15.71
N MET A 599 -4.09 -12.83 -15.17
CA MET A 599 -4.61 -14.12 -15.62
C MET A 599 -6.10 -14.26 -15.30
N ASP A 600 -6.55 -13.80 -14.13
CA ASP A 600 -7.96 -13.78 -13.76
C ASP A 600 -8.79 -12.83 -14.65
N LEU A 601 -8.18 -11.75 -15.17
CA LEU A 601 -8.75 -10.91 -16.22
C LEU A 601 -8.70 -11.55 -17.62
N GLY A 602 -8.20 -12.77 -17.74
CA GLY A 602 -8.20 -13.58 -18.95
C GLY A 602 -7.00 -13.35 -19.88
N VAL A 603 -5.90 -12.78 -19.39
CA VAL A 603 -4.64 -12.73 -20.13
C VAL A 603 -4.00 -14.12 -20.10
N THR A 604 -3.87 -14.75 -21.26
CA THR A 604 -3.32 -16.10 -21.40
C THR A 604 -1.92 -16.12 -21.99
N HIS A 605 -1.50 -15.05 -22.67
CA HIS A 605 -0.23 -14.95 -23.38
C HIS A 605 0.57 -13.78 -22.87
N PHE A 606 1.79 -14.03 -22.39
CA PHE A 606 2.68 -13.02 -21.85
C PHE A 606 3.98 -12.95 -22.62
N THR A 607 4.48 -11.74 -22.85
CA THR A 607 5.83 -11.51 -23.38
C THR A 607 6.64 -10.76 -22.35
N VAL A 608 7.70 -11.38 -21.83
CA VAL A 608 8.59 -10.79 -20.84
C VAL A 608 9.93 -10.46 -21.47
N THR A 609 10.46 -9.26 -21.25
CA THR A 609 11.77 -8.88 -21.80
C THR A 609 12.88 -9.17 -20.80
N VAL A 610 13.75 -10.14 -21.13
CA VAL A 610 14.94 -10.52 -20.35
C VAL A 610 16.18 -10.42 -21.24
N ASN A 611 17.05 -9.45 -20.99
CA ASN A 611 18.20 -9.15 -21.85
C ASN A 611 19.52 -9.80 -21.39
N ALA A 612 19.64 -10.17 -20.14
CA ALA A 612 20.75 -10.95 -19.57
C ALA A 612 20.31 -11.57 -18.23
N ILE A 613 21.08 -12.52 -17.73
CA ILE A 613 20.95 -13.11 -16.38
C ILE A 613 22.17 -12.78 -15.49
N ASP A 614 23.06 -11.95 -15.97
CA ASP A 614 24.20 -11.40 -15.25
C ASP A 614 23.95 -9.92 -14.97
N THR A 615 24.08 -9.51 -13.70
CA THR A 615 23.79 -8.15 -13.25
C THR A 615 24.77 -7.11 -13.79
N ALA A 616 26.04 -7.50 -14.01
CA ALA A 616 27.05 -6.62 -14.60
C ALA A 616 26.73 -6.32 -16.07
N ILE A 617 26.23 -7.31 -16.83
CA ILE A 617 25.74 -7.09 -18.20
C ILE A 617 24.49 -6.21 -18.18
N LEU A 618 23.53 -6.48 -17.30
CA LEU A 618 22.30 -5.71 -17.19
C LEU A 618 22.55 -4.25 -16.81
N SER A 619 23.54 -3.97 -15.96
CA SER A 619 23.92 -2.60 -15.55
C SER A 619 24.45 -1.75 -16.73
N ARG A 620 24.97 -2.37 -17.79
CA ARG A 620 25.33 -1.70 -19.05
C ARG A 620 24.12 -1.42 -19.95
N ILE A 621 23.04 -2.21 -19.80
CA ILE A 621 21.81 -2.12 -20.61
C ILE A 621 20.80 -1.15 -19.99
N TYR A 622 20.69 -1.10 -18.66
CA TYR A 622 19.72 -0.28 -17.95
C TYR A 622 20.37 0.90 -17.23
N LYS A 623 19.80 2.09 -17.40
CA LYS A 623 20.28 3.33 -16.80
C LYS A 623 19.83 3.44 -15.34
N TYR A 624 18.55 3.11 -15.10
CA TYR A 624 17.95 3.07 -13.76
C TYR A 624 16.68 2.19 -13.76
N ILE A 625 16.32 1.76 -12.58
CA ILE A 625 15.12 0.97 -12.29
C ILE A 625 14.38 1.68 -11.15
N ASN A 626 13.10 2.04 -11.38
CA ASN A 626 12.24 2.61 -10.36
C ASN A 626 11.40 1.48 -9.75
N PHE A 627 11.71 1.10 -8.52
CA PHE A 627 11.00 0.04 -7.82
C PHE A 627 10.53 0.53 -6.45
N MET A 628 9.24 0.38 -6.16
CA MET A 628 8.60 0.81 -4.90
C MET A 628 8.98 2.24 -4.47
N GLY A 629 8.96 3.18 -5.43
CA GLY A 629 9.27 4.59 -5.18
C GLY A 629 10.77 4.93 -5.14
N LEU A 630 11.65 3.93 -5.15
CA LEU A 630 13.11 4.12 -5.16
C LEU A 630 13.65 4.05 -6.57
N ARG A 631 14.58 4.96 -6.89
CA ARG A 631 15.37 4.92 -8.12
C ARG A 631 16.71 4.24 -7.86
N LEU A 632 16.83 3.02 -8.37
CA LEU A 632 18.01 2.18 -8.24
C LEU A 632 18.84 2.22 -9.52
N THR A 633 20.17 2.14 -9.40
CA THR A 633 21.14 2.13 -10.52
C THR A 633 22.16 1.02 -10.32
N GLY A 634 22.93 0.71 -11.36
CA GLY A 634 23.98 -0.32 -11.29
C GLY A 634 23.43 -1.73 -11.08
N GLU A 635 24.25 -2.59 -10.50
CA GLU A 635 23.94 -4.02 -10.36
C GLU A 635 22.85 -4.30 -9.33
N GLU A 636 22.74 -3.51 -8.27
CA GLU A 636 21.71 -3.68 -7.23
C GLU A 636 20.29 -3.55 -7.82
N GLY A 637 20.02 -2.50 -8.59
CA GLY A 637 18.74 -2.34 -9.27
C GLY A 637 18.49 -3.45 -10.30
N CYS A 638 19.53 -3.86 -11.03
CA CYS A 638 19.45 -4.93 -12.01
C CYS A 638 19.17 -6.29 -11.39
N LYS A 639 19.67 -6.56 -10.19
CA LYS A 639 19.37 -7.77 -9.44
C LYS A 639 17.88 -7.87 -9.12
N ILE A 640 17.28 -6.81 -8.61
CA ILE A 640 15.83 -6.78 -8.32
C ILE A 640 15.01 -7.00 -9.59
N LEU A 641 15.38 -6.34 -10.69
CA LEU A 641 14.70 -6.54 -11.97
C LEU A 641 14.76 -8.00 -12.41
N LEU A 642 15.95 -8.61 -12.38
CA LEU A 642 16.17 -9.99 -12.82
C LEU A 642 15.39 -10.99 -11.94
N GLU A 643 15.47 -10.85 -10.62
CA GLU A 643 14.76 -11.72 -9.69
C GLU A 643 13.23 -11.67 -9.92
N ASN A 644 12.68 -10.46 -10.11
CA ASN A 644 11.25 -10.30 -10.40
C ASN A 644 10.86 -10.84 -11.77
N GLN A 645 11.71 -10.69 -12.79
CA GLN A 645 11.49 -11.30 -14.11
C GLN A 645 11.38 -12.82 -14.03
N LEU A 646 12.35 -13.48 -13.40
CA LEU A 646 12.40 -14.93 -13.29
C LEU A 646 11.28 -15.47 -12.38
N ALA A 647 10.99 -14.80 -11.27
CA ALA A 647 9.89 -15.15 -10.37
C ALA A 647 8.53 -15.02 -11.09
N GLY A 648 8.30 -13.91 -11.79
CA GLY A 648 7.07 -13.67 -12.54
C GLY A 648 6.85 -14.71 -13.66
N ILE A 649 7.90 -15.09 -14.39
CA ILE A 649 7.81 -16.16 -15.40
C ILE A 649 7.38 -17.46 -14.75
N ARG A 650 7.98 -17.88 -13.63
CA ARG A 650 7.58 -19.11 -12.91
C ARG A 650 6.13 -19.05 -12.45
N MET A 651 5.68 -17.94 -11.91
CA MET A 651 4.29 -17.76 -11.45
C MET A 651 3.28 -17.91 -12.60
N LEU A 652 3.55 -17.28 -13.75
CA LEU A 652 2.69 -17.38 -14.93
C LEU A 652 2.62 -18.81 -15.48
N THR A 653 3.78 -19.46 -15.63
CA THR A 653 3.86 -20.80 -16.20
C THR A 653 3.29 -21.86 -15.27
N ALA A 654 3.44 -21.71 -13.96
CA ALA A 654 2.83 -22.59 -12.96
C ALA A 654 1.29 -22.61 -13.03
N ARG A 655 0.66 -21.50 -13.47
CA ARG A 655 -0.79 -21.39 -13.70
C ARG A 655 -1.23 -21.65 -15.14
N GLY A 656 -0.33 -22.13 -15.98
CA GLY A 656 -0.63 -22.55 -17.36
C GLY A 656 -0.66 -21.43 -18.41
N ALA A 657 -0.18 -20.22 -18.08
CA ALA A 657 -0.02 -19.17 -19.09
C ALA A 657 1.10 -19.51 -20.09
N VAL A 658 0.94 -19.04 -21.32
CA VAL A 658 1.96 -19.16 -22.37
C VAL A 658 2.90 -17.97 -22.30
N VAL A 659 4.18 -18.23 -21.99
CA VAL A 659 5.19 -17.20 -21.83
C VAL A 659 6.22 -17.22 -22.94
N LYS A 660 6.34 -16.07 -23.62
CA LYS A 660 7.41 -15.79 -24.58
C LYS A 660 8.41 -14.82 -23.95
N VAL A 661 9.69 -15.07 -24.14
CA VAL A 661 10.75 -14.17 -23.67
C VAL A 661 11.36 -13.43 -24.84
N ASN A 662 11.33 -12.09 -24.80
CA ASN A 662 12.04 -11.22 -25.72
C ASN A 662 13.46 -10.94 -25.18
N THR A 663 14.48 -11.10 -26.05
CA THR A 663 15.87 -10.73 -25.76
C THR A 663 16.40 -9.84 -26.87
N VAL A 664 16.78 -8.61 -26.57
CA VAL A 664 17.41 -7.71 -27.54
C VAL A 664 18.89 -8.04 -27.60
N MET A 665 19.36 -8.51 -28.75
CA MET A 665 20.78 -8.80 -29.01
C MET A 665 21.55 -7.52 -29.27
N ILE A 666 22.46 -7.19 -28.36
CA ILE A 666 23.27 -5.96 -28.37
C ILE A 666 24.73 -6.36 -28.50
N LYS A 667 25.31 -6.10 -29.68
CA LYS A 667 26.67 -6.51 -30.04
C LYS A 667 27.71 -5.89 -29.07
N GLY A 668 28.60 -6.72 -28.53
CA GLY A 668 29.61 -6.33 -27.55
C GLY A 668 29.08 -6.04 -26.14
N VAL A 669 27.80 -6.37 -25.87
CA VAL A 669 27.19 -6.22 -24.54
C VAL A 669 26.65 -7.56 -24.04
N ASN A 670 25.70 -8.16 -24.69
CA ASN A 670 25.07 -9.43 -24.29
C ASN A 670 25.08 -10.52 -25.38
N ASP A 671 25.62 -10.25 -26.55
CA ASP A 671 25.64 -11.18 -27.70
C ASP A 671 26.29 -12.53 -27.38
N GLN A 672 27.28 -12.57 -26.46
CA GLN A 672 27.91 -13.82 -26.03
C GLN A 672 27.17 -14.53 -24.86
N HIS A 673 26.11 -13.88 -24.31
CA HIS A 673 25.42 -14.34 -23.09
C HIS A 673 23.98 -14.83 -23.36
N ILE A 674 23.47 -14.72 -24.59
CA ILE A 674 22.06 -15.00 -24.93
C ILE A 674 21.68 -16.46 -24.75
N GLU A 675 22.58 -17.41 -24.98
CA GLU A 675 22.30 -18.84 -24.74
C GLU A 675 22.00 -19.13 -23.27
N GLU A 676 22.75 -18.51 -22.35
CA GLU A 676 22.54 -18.66 -20.92
C GLU A 676 21.18 -18.06 -20.53
N VAL A 677 20.79 -16.92 -21.10
CA VAL A 677 19.46 -16.34 -20.93
C VAL A 677 18.37 -17.34 -21.34
N VAL A 678 18.49 -17.93 -22.54
CA VAL A 678 17.49 -18.87 -23.07
C VAL A 678 17.39 -20.13 -22.20
N LYS A 679 18.49 -20.66 -21.71
CA LYS A 679 18.51 -21.79 -20.78
C LYS A 679 17.83 -21.45 -19.45
N ALA A 680 18.13 -20.29 -18.88
CA ALA A 680 17.58 -19.85 -17.60
C ALA A 680 16.06 -19.62 -17.67
N VAL A 681 15.57 -18.95 -18.71
CA VAL A 681 14.12 -18.68 -18.85
C VAL A 681 13.34 -19.95 -19.19
N LYS A 682 13.95 -20.91 -19.93
CA LYS A 682 13.38 -22.24 -20.13
C LYS A 682 13.21 -22.98 -18.81
N ALA A 683 14.22 -22.94 -17.95
CA ALA A 683 14.14 -23.52 -16.60
C ALA A 683 13.05 -22.89 -15.72
N CYS A 684 12.63 -21.66 -16.01
CA CYS A 684 11.48 -21.00 -15.39
C CYS A 684 10.13 -21.36 -16.04
N GLY A 685 10.12 -22.23 -17.06
CA GLY A 685 8.90 -22.71 -17.73
C GLY A 685 8.48 -21.91 -18.98
N ALA A 686 9.23 -20.91 -19.43
CA ALA A 686 8.93 -20.20 -20.67
C ALA A 686 8.96 -21.15 -21.89
N GLN A 687 8.02 -20.96 -22.83
CA GLN A 687 7.81 -21.90 -23.96
C GLN A 687 8.44 -21.38 -25.27
N LEU A 688 8.57 -20.06 -25.43
CA LEU A 688 9.02 -19.46 -26.68
C LEU A 688 10.07 -18.37 -26.42
N SER A 689 11.15 -18.35 -27.19
CA SER A 689 12.15 -17.28 -27.17
C SER A 689 12.08 -16.46 -28.46
N ASN A 690 12.27 -15.16 -28.35
CA ASN A 690 12.32 -14.23 -29.45
C ASN A 690 13.57 -13.33 -29.34
N ILE A 691 14.61 -13.71 -30.01
CA ILE A 691 15.85 -12.94 -30.09
C ILE A 691 15.67 -11.85 -31.16
N MET A 692 15.77 -10.58 -30.77
CA MET A 692 15.55 -9.43 -31.65
C MET A 692 16.85 -8.66 -31.85
N PRO A 693 17.15 -8.13 -33.05
CA PRO A 693 18.26 -7.24 -33.26
C PRO A 693 18.02 -5.90 -32.53
N LEU A 694 19.08 -5.26 -32.04
CA LEU A 694 19.03 -3.89 -31.57
C LEU A 694 18.62 -2.97 -32.74
N ILE A 695 17.62 -2.11 -32.51
CA ILE A 695 17.32 -0.96 -33.36
C ILE A 695 17.86 0.27 -32.63
N PRO A 696 18.95 0.89 -33.10
CA PRO A 696 19.52 2.09 -32.51
C PRO A 696 18.52 3.25 -32.65
N ALA A 697 17.92 3.65 -31.52
CA ALA A 697 16.95 4.75 -31.53
C ALA A 697 17.69 6.09 -31.43
N LYS A 698 17.35 7.06 -32.28
CA LYS A 698 17.91 8.42 -32.25
C LYS A 698 17.68 9.07 -30.88
N GLY A 699 18.73 9.64 -30.28
CA GLY A 699 18.70 10.21 -28.92
C GLY A 699 18.74 9.20 -27.78
N SER A 700 18.88 7.88 -28.05
CA SER A 700 19.18 6.88 -27.03
C SER A 700 20.70 6.79 -26.78
N ARG A 701 21.11 6.25 -25.62
CA ARG A 701 22.54 6.05 -25.33
C ARG A 701 23.21 5.08 -26.31
N PHE A 702 22.44 4.19 -26.91
CA PHE A 702 22.92 3.20 -27.87
C PHE A 702 22.66 3.61 -29.32
N GLU A 703 22.40 4.88 -29.61
CA GLU A 703 22.18 5.41 -30.97
C GLU A 703 23.28 5.02 -31.97
N ASN A 704 24.54 5.04 -31.53
CA ASN A 704 25.71 4.73 -32.36
C ASN A 704 26.26 3.31 -32.16
N TYR A 705 25.50 2.42 -31.52
CA TYR A 705 25.93 1.03 -31.36
C TYR A 705 25.83 0.25 -32.67
N PRO A 706 26.73 -0.72 -32.88
CA PRO A 706 26.71 -1.51 -34.11
C PRO A 706 25.42 -2.34 -34.19
N GLN A 707 24.79 -2.31 -35.37
CA GLN A 707 23.62 -3.13 -35.62
C GLN A 707 24.01 -4.61 -35.74
N THR A 708 23.14 -5.47 -35.24
CA THR A 708 23.26 -6.93 -35.41
C THR A 708 22.87 -7.29 -36.84
N SER A 709 23.75 -7.96 -37.54
CA SER A 709 23.44 -8.45 -38.90
C SER A 709 22.41 -9.58 -38.88
N GLN A 710 21.67 -9.74 -39.97
CA GLN A 710 20.72 -10.84 -40.12
C GLN A 710 21.38 -12.24 -40.08
N ILE A 711 22.67 -12.31 -40.45
CA ILE A 711 23.44 -13.57 -40.41
C ILE A 711 23.72 -13.92 -38.95
N GLU A 712 24.31 -12.99 -38.16
CA GLU A 712 24.58 -13.16 -36.73
C GLU A 712 23.32 -13.52 -35.95
N LEU A 713 22.19 -12.84 -36.27
CA LEU A 713 20.91 -13.13 -35.64
C LEU A 713 20.39 -14.55 -35.95
N ARG A 714 20.51 -14.99 -37.21
CA ARG A 714 20.12 -16.37 -37.62
C ARG A 714 20.99 -17.42 -36.94
N GLU A 715 22.29 -17.20 -36.88
CA GLU A 715 23.22 -18.09 -36.19
C GLU A 715 22.89 -18.22 -34.72
N MET A 716 22.66 -17.10 -34.03
CA MET A 716 22.26 -17.10 -32.62
C MET A 716 20.92 -17.81 -32.40
N ARG A 717 19.92 -17.55 -33.25
CA ARG A 717 18.62 -18.24 -33.17
C ARG A 717 18.73 -19.74 -33.44
N LYS A 718 19.61 -20.16 -34.36
CA LYS A 718 19.88 -21.56 -34.63
C LYS A 718 20.50 -22.24 -33.41
N LYS A 719 21.50 -21.63 -32.83
CA LYS A 719 22.19 -22.11 -31.60
C LYS A 719 21.25 -22.21 -30.40
N CYS A 720 20.46 -21.21 -30.17
CA CYS A 720 19.45 -21.20 -29.09
C CYS A 720 18.25 -22.14 -29.39
N GLY A 721 17.99 -22.43 -30.64
CA GLY A 721 16.92 -23.33 -31.12
C GLY A 721 17.07 -24.78 -30.62
N GLU A 722 18.29 -25.21 -30.33
CA GLU A 722 18.57 -26.53 -29.75
C GLU A 722 18.04 -26.61 -28.29
N SER A 723 18.00 -25.48 -27.61
CA SER A 723 17.54 -25.42 -26.21
C SER A 723 16.06 -25.08 -26.09
N MET A 724 15.53 -24.16 -26.92
CA MET A 724 14.17 -23.63 -26.79
C MET A 724 13.65 -23.16 -28.16
N GLU A 725 12.34 -23.34 -28.39
CA GLU A 725 11.71 -22.88 -29.64
C GLU A 725 11.93 -21.37 -29.85
N GLN A 726 12.31 -20.98 -31.08
CA GLN A 726 12.61 -19.61 -31.48
C GLN A 726 11.51 -19.01 -32.36
N MET A 727 11.06 -17.79 -32.03
CA MET A 727 10.17 -17.02 -32.90
C MET A 727 10.98 -16.45 -34.10
N LEU A 728 10.69 -16.89 -35.31
CA LEU A 728 11.43 -16.47 -36.53
C LEU A 728 10.72 -15.37 -37.34
N HIS A 729 9.45 -15.12 -37.06
CA HIS A 729 8.57 -14.23 -37.86
C HIS A 729 8.23 -12.91 -37.13
N CYS A 730 9.03 -12.50 -36.11
CA CYS A 730 8.83 -11.24 -35.39
C CYS A 730 9.05 -10.02 -36.31
N ARG A 731 8.06 -9.10 -36.33
CA ARG A 731 8.09 -7.87 -37.14
C ARG A 731 8.44 -6.62 -36.30
N GLN A 732 8.70 -6.77 -35.02
CA GLN A 732 8.99 -5.63 -34.09
C GLN A 732 7.93 -4.52 -34.21
N CYS A 733 6.67 -4.90 -34.07
CA CYS A 733 5.50 -4.04 -34.30
C CYS A 733 5.48 -2.82 -33.40
N ARG A 734 4.86 -1.74 -33.87
CA ARG A 734 4.51 -0.54 -33.10
C ARG A 734 3.53 -0.86 -31.97
N ALA A 735 3.43 0.04 -30.97
CA ALA A 735 2.52 -0.10 -29.83
C ALA A 735 1.04 0.13 -30.19
N ASP A 736 0.74 0.69 -31.37
CA ASP A 736 -0.59 0.95 -31.93
C ASP A 736 -0.91 0.11 -33.19
N ALA A 737 -0.14 -0.95 -33.45
CA ALA A 737 -0.27 -1.77 -34.64
C ALA A 737 -1.62 -2.49 -34.74
N ILE A 738 -2.29 -2.44 -35.90
CA ILE A 738 -3.57 -3.10 -36.19
C ILE A 738 -3.48 -3.86 -37.49
N GLY A 739 -3.99 -5.11 -37.55
CA GLY A 739 -4.02 -5.94 -38.77
C GLY A 739 -3.16 -7.19 -38.66
N THR A 740 -2.84 -7.82 -39.80
CA THR A 740 -1.97 -9.00 -39.84
C THR A 740 -0.49 -8.64 -39.71
N LEU A 741 0.39 -9.62 -39.50
CA LEU A 741 1.84 -9.36 -39.41
C LEU A 741 2.44 -8.79 -40.70
N ASP A 742 1.81 -9.06 -41.85
CA ASP A 742 2.27 -8.63 -43.16
C ASP A 742 1.60 -7.34 -43.65
N LYS A 743 0.44 -6.97 -43.05
CA LYS A 743 -0.31 -5.76 -43.42
C LYS A 743 -0.78 -5.03 -42.20
N ASP A 744 -0.11 -3.91 -41.87
CA ASP A 744 -0.51 -2.98 -40.83
C ASP A 744 -1.50 -1.96 -41.40
N VAL A 745 -2.67 -1.84 -40.75
CA VAL A 745 -3.75 -0.93 -41.16
C VAL A 745 -4.03 0.11 -40.07
N SER A 746 -3.10 0.32 -39.12
CA SER A 746 -3.28 1.23 -37.97
C SER A 746 -3.61 2.66 -38.40
N LEU A 747 -3.06 3.14 -39.54
CA LEU A 747 -3.33 4.48 -40.08
C LEU A 747 -4.79 4.67 -40.50
N GLU A 748 -5.50 3.62 -40.90
CA GLU A 748 -6.93 3.68 -41.27
C GLU A 748 -7.84 3.94 -40.05
N PHE A 749 -7.30 3.72 -38.85
CA PHE A 749 -7.97 3.86 -37.56
C PHE A 749 -7.35 4.97 -36.68
N SER A 750 -6.49 5.81 -37.23
CA SER A 750 -5.94 6.96 -36.54
C SER A 750 -6.97 8.09 -36.47
N GLY A 751 -7.34 8.51 -35.26
CA GLY A 751 -8.36 9.52 -34.94
C GLY A 751 -9.63 8.91 -34.36
N CYS A 752 -9.93 9.20 -33.10
CA CYS A 752 -11.15 8.75 -32.42
C CYS A 752 -12.41 9.43 -33.02
N PRO A 753 -13.54 8.73 -33.23
CA PRO A 753 -14.77 9.29 -33.83
C PRO A 753 -15.44 10.42 -33.07
N SER A 754 -15.04 10.69 -31.82
CA SER A 754 -15.66 11.69 -30.95
C SER A 754 -15.36 13.16 -31.31
N GLN A 755 -14.68 13.45 -32.43
CA GLN A 755 -14.43 14.82 -32.91
C GLN A 755 -15.04 15.18 -34.27
N LYS A 756 -15.97 14.39 -34.78
CA LYS A 756 -16.73 14.80 -35.98
C LYS A 756 -18.22 14.74 -35.70
N GLY A 757 -18.77 15.90 -35.34
CA GLY A 757 -20.19 16.19 -35.50
C GLY A 757 -20.90 16.58 -34.21
N GLU A 758 -20.82 17.84 -33.88
CA GLU A 758 -22.01 18.59 -33.45
C GLU A 758 -21.73 20.07 -33.71
N THR A 759 -22.46 20.60 -34.67
CA THR A 759 -22.57 22.00 -35.00
C THR A 759 -23.21 22.72 -33.83
N ALA A 760 -22.65 23.86 -33.45
CA ALA A 760 -23.10 24.72 -32.37
C ALA A 760 -24.58 25.11 -32.52
N PRO A 761 -25.34 25.08 -31.43
CA PRO A 761 -26.56 25.87 -31.35
C PRO A 761 -26.25 27.31 -30.94
N SER A 762 -26.92 28.21 -31.62
CA SER A 762 -26.94 29.66 -31.47
C SER A 762 -27.11 30.17 -30.04
N LYS A 763 -26.46 31.31 -29.80
CA LYS A 763 -26.62 32.27 -28.73
C LYS A 763 -27.97 32.23 -27.99
N GLY A 764 -27.90 31.81 -26.71
CA GLY A 764 -28.93 32.10 -25.73
C GLY A 764 -28.32 32.88 -24.58
N SER A 765 -28.85 34.04 -24.33
CA SER A 765 -28.47 35.03 -23.32
C SER A 765 -28.45 34.48 -21.92
N VAL A 766 -27.33 34.71 -21.22
CA VAL A 766 -27.18 34.48 -19.76
C VAL A 766 -27.52 35.80 -19.05
N PRO A 767 -28.31 35.79 -17.96
CA PRO A 767 -28.66 37.03 -17.24
C PRO A 767 -27.44 37.55 -16.45
N GLU A 768 -27.22 38.82 -16.55
CA GLU A 768 -26.28 39.59 -15.71
C GLU A 768 -26.73 39.55 -14.24
N VAL A 769 -25.85 39.09 -13.36
CA VAL A 769 -25.95 39.34 -11.93
C VAL A 769 -24.96 40.46 -11.57
N GLY A 770 -25.54 41.45 -10.87
CA GLY A 770 -25.08 42.80 -10.64
C GLY A 770 -23.63 42.99 -10.21
N ARG A 771 -23.00 43.95 -10.82
CA ARG A 771 -21.78 44.60 -10.36
C ARG A 771 -22.09 45.45 -9.14
N GLU A 772 -21.51 45.12 -7.99
CA GLU A 772 -21.36 46.11 -6.94
C GLU A 772 -20.14 47.00 -7.21
N LYS A 773 -20.38 48.30 -7.09
CA LYS A 773 -19.41 49.37 -7.34
C LYS A 773 -18.36 49.41 -6.20
N PRO A 774 -17.12 49.78 -6.50
CA PRO A 774 -16.09 49.98 -5.50
C PRO A 774 -16.31 51.32 -4.75
N VAL A 775 -16.11 51.26 -3.43
CA VAL A 775 -16.09 52.42 -2.55
C VAL A 775 -14.81 53.22 -2.78
N ALA A 776 -14.98 54.52 -2.86
CA ALA A 776 -13.99 55.53 -3.23
C ALA A 776 -12.83 55.68 -2.22
N GLY A 777 -11.67 55.77 -2.75
CA GLY A 777 -10.46 56.48 -2.65
C GLY A 777 -9.98 57.05 -1.28
N ILE A 778 -8.73 56.76 -1.00
CA ILE A 778 -7.82 57.68 -0.31
C ILE A 778 -6.65 57.91 -1.27
N VAL A 779 -6.46 59.18 -1.65
CA VAL A 779 -5.34 59.69 -2.45
C VAL A 779 -4.12 59.69 -1.55
N LEU A 780 -3.08 58.92 -1.91
CA LEU A 780 -1.71 59.09 -1.39
C LEU A 780 -0.79 59.50 -2.53
N SER A 781 0.11 60.40 -2.17
CA SER A 781 1.04 61.18 -3.01
C SER A 781 1.92 60.31 -3.92
N GLU A 782 2.15 60.80 -5.13
CA GLU A 782 3.14 60.36 -6.11
C GLU A 782 4.55 60.45 -5.47
N ASP A 783 5.18 59.26 -5.27
CA ASP A 783 6.65 59.00 -5.31
C ASP A 783 7.09 57.70 -4.65
N GLU A 784 6.29 56.64 -4.52
CA GLU A 784 6.74 55.28 -4.31
C GLU A 784 5.95 54.32 -5.18
N LYS A 785 6.63 53.67 -6.19
CA LYS A 785 6.02 52.60 -6.95
C LYS A 785 5.73 51.43 -5.98
N PRO A 786 4.49 50.95 -5.84
CA PRO A 786 4.18 49.84 -4.97
C PRO A 786 4.92 48.59 -5.44
N TYR A 787 5.67 48.01 -4.54
CA TYR A 787 6.36 46.75 -4.80
C TYR A 787 5.29 45.64 -4.90
N PHE A 788 5.16 45.03 -6.08
CA PHE A 788 4.23 43.93 -6.28
C PHE A 788 4.93 42.72 -6.87
N TRP A 789 4.46 41.54 -6.45
CA TRP A 789 4.90 40.27 -6.99
C TRP A 789 3.97 39.80 -8.10
N ARG A 790 4.50 39.34 -9.24
CA ARG A 790 3.72 38.82 -10.34
C ARG A 790 3.98 37.32 -10.52
N PHE A 791 2.92 36.53 -10.56
CA PHE A 791 2.94 35.08 -10.64
C PHE A 791 2.31 34.59 -11.94
N ALA A 792 2.93 33.59 -12.60
CA ALA A 792 2.31 32.85 -13.70
C ALA A 792 1.92 31.45 -13.21
N VAL A 793 0.63 31.11 -13.29
CA VAL A 793 0.08 29.85 -12.80
C VAL A 793 -0.39 28.99 -13.95
N SER A 794 0.06 27.70 -13.97
CA SER A 794 -0.37 26.70 -14.93
C SER A 794 -1.64 26.00 -14.43
N SER A 795 -2.76 26.23 -15.11
CA SER A 795 -4.04 25.63 -14.74
C SER A 795 -4.89 25.28 -15.95
N LYS A 796 -5.66 24.19 -15.88
CA LYS A 796 -6.71 23.81 -16.83
C LYS A 796 -8.06 24.39 -16.44
N THR A 797 -8.31 24.43 -15.15
CA THR A 797 -9.62 24.77 -14.58
C THR A 797 -9.75 26.23 -14.19
N GLY A 798 -8.63 26.94 -14.01
CA GLY A 798 -8.58 28.31 -13.46
C GLY A 798 -8.85 28.36 -11.95
N MET A 799 -9.00 27.21 -11.28
CA MET A 799 -9.22 27.09 -9.84
C MET A 799 -8.13 26.31 -9.12
N LEU A 800 -7.49 25.38 -9.81
CA LEU A 800 -6.45 24.48 -9.27
C LEU A 800 -5.14 24.63 -10.04
N VAL A 801 -4.01 24.40 -9.38
CA VAL A 801 -2.71 24.19 -10.03
C VAL A 801 -2.68 22.72 -10.47
N ASP A 802 -3.19 22.45 -11.68
CA ASP A 802 -3.48 21.10 -12.17
C ASP A 802 -2.87 20.81 -13.55
N GLN A 803 -1.97 21.70 -14.05
CA GLN A 803 -1.38 21.56 -15.37
C GLN A 803 0.16 21.55 -15.33
N HIS A 804 0.75 20.72 -16.20
CA HIS A 804 2.19 20.69 -16.44
C HIS A 804 2.61 21.94 -17.26
N PHE A 805 3.74 22.57 -16.89
CA PHE A 805 4.25 23.78 -17.54
C PHE A 805 4.30 23.70 -19.07
N GLY A 806 4.91 22.62 -19.61
CA GLY A 806 5.06 22.42 -21.05
C GLY A 806 3.76 22.08 -21.81
N HIS A 807 2.66 21.78 -21.09
CA HIS A 807 1.35 21.50 -21.68
C HIS A 807 0.38 22.67 -21.54
N SER A 808 0.81 23.75 -20.91
CA SER A 808 -0.03 24.93 -20.72
C SER A 808 -0.35 25.55 -22.08
N GLN A 809 -1.61 25.87 -22.30
CA GLN A 809 -2.11 26.64 -23.44
C GLN A 809 -2.30 28.10 -23.08
N GLU A 810 -2.42 28.37 -21.80
CA GLU A 810 -2.53 29.70 -21.22
C GLU A 810 -1.92 29.68 -19.81
N PHE A 811 -1.40 30.82 -19.38
CA PHE A 811 -1.02 31.08 -18.00
C PHE A 811 -2.00 32.07 -17.38
N TYR A 812 -2.39 31.77 -16.13
CA TYR A 812 -3.17 32.66 -15.29
C TYR A 812 -2.21 33.58 -14.54
N ILE A 813 -2.27 34.88 -14.80
CA ILE A 813 -1.37 35.87 -14.20
C ILE A 813 -2.04 36.49 -13.01
N TYR A 814 -1.35 36.46 -11.89
CA TYR A 814 -1.77 37.08 -10.62
C TYR A 814 -0.72 38.09 -10.17
N GLU A 815 -1.18 39.13 -9.51
CA GLU A 815 -0.37 40.11 -8.81
C GLU A 815 -0.69 40.06 -7.32
N ALA A 816 0.34 40.20 -6.49
CA ALA A 816 0.23 40.30 -5.04
C ALA A 816 1.00 41.50 -4.52
N ASP A 817 0.37 42.28 -3.68
CA ASP A 817 0.90 43.44 -2.99
C ASP A 817 0.45 43.41 -1.51
N SER A 818 0.72 44.48 -0.76
CA SER A 818 0.30 44.63 0.63
C SER A 818 -1.23 44.61 0.85
N ALA A 819 -2.01 44.81 -0.20
CA ALA A 819 -3.48 44.82 -0.16
C ALA A 819 -4.07 43.42 -0.44
N GLY A 820 -3.25 42.45 -0.96
CA GLY A 820 -3.68 41.09 -1.24
C GLY A 820 -3.31 40.58 -2.63
N ILE A 821 -3.89 39.45 -2.99
CA ILE A 821 -3.64 38.76 -4.26
C ILE A 821 -4.82 39.02 -5.19
N ARG A 822 -4.52 39.43 -6.44
CA ARG A 822 -5.53 39.68 -7.46
C ARG A 822 -5.20 38.97 -8.76
N PHE A 823 -6.21 38.45 -9.43
CA PHE A 823 -6.13 37.97 -10.81
C PHE A 823 -6.01 39.14 -11.79
N VAL A 824 -5.05 39.06 -12.71
CA VAL A 824 -4.82 40.14 -13.69
C VAL A 824 -5.37 39.76 -15.06
N GLU A 825 -4.86 38.67 -15.63
CA GLU A 825 -5.18 38.29 -17.00
C GLU A 825 -4.83 36.82 -17.28
N LYS A 826 -5.32 36.31 -18.42
CA LYS A 826 -4.85 35.05 -19.00
C LYS A 826 -3.97 35.36 -20.20
N ARG A 827 -2.80 34.76 -20.26
CA ARG A 827 -1.87 34.86 -21.37
C ARG A 827 -1.82 33.58 -22.16
N PRO A 828 -2.33 33.57 -23.41
CA PRO A 828 -2.26 32.38 -24.24
C PRO A 828 -0.81 32.12 -24.65
N VAL A 829 -0.44 30.83 -24.65
CA VAL A 829 0.86 30.36 -25.08
C VAL A 829 0.68 29.21 -26.07
N SER A 830 1.49 29.21 -27.14
CA SER A 830 1.50 28.08 -28.07
C SER A 830 2.08 26.86 -27.36
N ARG A 831 1.41 25.72 -27.47
CA ARG A 831 1.88 24.45 -26.85
C ARG A 831 3.33 24.20 -27.21
N TYR A 832 4.10 23.76 -26.22
CA TYR A 832 5.50 23.36 -26.39
C TYR A 832 5.69 22.24 -27.42
N CYS A 833 4.65 21.46 -27.70
CA CYS A 833 4.62 20.41 -28.72
C CYS A 833 3.23 20.30 -29.37
N ASN A 834 3.11 20.76 -30.62
CA ASN A 834 2.05 20.37 -31.56
C ASN A 834 2.67 19.29 -32.44
N GLY A 835 2.22 18.03 -32.33
CA GLY A 835 2.64 16.96 -33.25
C GLY A 835 2.29 17.33 -34.70
N GLY A 836 3.27 17.62 -35.51
CA GLY A 836 3.13 17.87 -36.92
C GLY A 836 4.16 18.89 -37.43
N GLU A 837 5.03 18.43 -38.33
CA GLU A 837 5.92 19.11 -39.27
C GLU A 837 6.55 20.45 -38.83
N GLU A 838 7.88 20.44 -38.73
CA GLU A 838 8.87 21.45 -38.37
C GLU A 838 9.28 21.44 -36.88
N CYS A 839 10.23 20.56 -36.56
CA CYS A 839 11.01 20.66 -35.31
C CYS A 839 11.96 21.86 -35.39
N GLU A 840 11.50 23.04 -34.94
CA GLU A 840 12.40 24.12 -34.56
C GLU A 840 13.26 23.69 -33.36
N GLU A 841 14.53 24.06 -33.32
CA GLU A 841 15.48 23.75 -32.25
C GLU A 841 14.96 24.12 -30.85
N GLU A 842 15.27 23.32 -29.82
CA GLU A 842 14.78 23.45 -28.42
C GLU A 842 14.91 24.86 -27.83
N GLY A 843 15.93 25.65 -28.23
CA GLY A 843 16.13 27.03 -27.77
C GLY A 843 15.01 28.00 -28.15
N ASN A 844 14.38 27.82 -29.29
CA ASN A 844 13.37 28.74 -29.82
C ASN A 844 11.99 28.60 -29.12
N LYS A 845 11.71 27.49 -28.46
CA LYS A 845 10.42 27.21 -27.82
C LYS A 845 10.33 27.79 -26.39
N ILE A 846 11.41 27.68 -25.63
CA ILE A 846 11.51 28.31 -24.29
C ILE A 846 11.48 29.84 -24.43
N ASP A 847 12.17 30.38 -25.45
CA ASP A 847 12.16 31.83 -25.70
C ASP A 847 10.77 32.37 -26.04
N LYS A 848 9.91 31.59 -26.72
CA LYS A 848 8.51 31.96 -26.94
C LYS A 848 7.69 31.98 -25.63
N MET A 849 7.93 31.04 -24.72
CA MET A 849 7.30 31.04 -23.39
C MET A 849 7.80 32.19 -22.51
N LEU A 850 9.11 32.44 -22.52
CA LEU A 850 9.72 33.57 -21.81
C LEU A 850 9.18 34.92 -22.26
N LYS A 851 8.83 35.08 -23.54
CA LYS A 851 8.18 36.30 -24.02
C LYS A 851 6.80 36.53 -23.39
N VAL A 852 6.11 35.47 -22.96
CA VAL A 852 4.76 35.53 -22.38
C VAL A 852 4.80 35.75 -20.86
N ILE A 853 5.79 35.14 -20.18
CA ILE A 853 5.88 35.14 -18.71
C ILE A 853 7.15 35.80 -18.16
N GLY A 854 7.96 36.44 -19.03
CA GLY A 854 9.26 37.00 -18.65
C GLY A 854 9.21 38.18 -17.69
N ASP A 855 8.03 38.77 -17.51
CA ASP A 855 7.73 39.85 -16.55
C ASP A 855 7.21 39.28 -15.21
N CYS A 856 7.07 37.95 -15.08
CA CYS A 856 6.65 37.32 -13.83
C CYS A 856 7.87 37.01 -12.96
N HIS A 857 7.70 37.17 -11.66
CA HIS A 857 8.75 36.87 -10.68
C HIS A 857 8.79 35.36 -10.35
N MET A 858 7.67 34.66 -10.54
CA MET A 858 7.55 33.27 -10.18
C MET A 858 6.56 32.52 -11.08
N VAL A 859 6.87 31.25 -11.35
CA VAL A 859 5.98 30.30 -12.02
C VAL A 859 5.52 29.25 -11.03
N ILE A 860 4.20 29.03 -10.95
CA ILE A 860 3.57 27.99 -10.14
C ILE A 860 2.89 26.98 -11.07
N THR A 861 3.31 25.72 -10.97
CA THR A 861 2.89 24.66 -11.90
C THR A 861 2.82 23.31 -11.22
N LEU A 862 2.01 22.37 -11.73
CA LEU A 862 1.95 21.01 -11.22
C LEU A 862 3.30 20.29 -11.40
N ARG A 863 3.93 20.46 -12.57
CA ARG A 863 5.25 19.88 -12.90
C ARG A 863 5.92 20.68 -14.01
N ILE A 864 7.24 20.69 -14.02
CA ILE A 864 8.07 21.30 -15.07
C ILE A 864 9.29 20.40 -15.34
N GLY A 865 9.74 20.36 -16.58
CA GLY A 865 10.97 19.65 -16.96
C GLY A 865 12.21 20.34 -16.41
N TYR A 866 13.31 19.59 -16.24
CA TYR A 866 14.57 20.10 -15.69
C TYR A 866 15.14 21.28 -16.50
N ASN A 867 15.27 21.14 -17.82
CA ASN A 867 15.81 22.20 -18.69
C ASN A 867 14.99 23.50 -18.67
N PRO A 868 13.65 23.47 -18.85
CA PRO A 868 12.82 24.67 -18.68
C PRO A 868 12.94 25.31 -17.31
N SER A 869 12.98 24.52 -16.22
CA SER A 869 13.16 25.04 -14.86
C SER A 869 14.49 25.78 -14.69
N GLN A 870 15.59 25.20 -15.15
CA GLN A 870 16.92 25.84 -15.08
C GLN A 870 16.97 27.14 -15.89
N THR A 871 16.36 27.16 -17.08
CA THR A 871 16.32 28.36 -17.92
C THR A 871 15.52 29.49 -17.28
N LEU A 872 14.36 29.18 -16.63
CA LEU A 872 13.57 30.16 -15.89
C LEU A 872 14.37 30.75 -14.71
N VAL A 873 15.03 29.89 -13.92
CA VAL A 873 15.87 30.35 -12.79
C VAL A 873 17.03 31.21 -13.26
N GLN A 874 17.71 30.86 -14.36
CA GLN A 874 18.80 31.67 -14.95
C GLN A 874 18.29 33.05 -15.45
N LYS A 875 17.00 33.17 -15.76
CA LYS A 875 16.35 34.43 -16.13
C LYS A 875 15.74 35.18 -14.94
N GLY A 876 15.99 34.71 -13.71
CA GLY A 876 15.50 35.35 -12.49
C GLY A 876 14.05 35.02 -12.15
N ILE A 877 13.44 34.02 -12.80
CA ILE A 877 12.07 33.60 -12.53
C ILE A 877 12.09 32.38 -11.62
N SER A 878 11.62 32.49 -10.40
CA SER A 878 11.52 31.39 -9.45
C SER A 878 10.46 30.38 -9.88
N VAL A 879 10.66 29.09 -9.55
CA VAL A 879 9.72 28.02 -9.93
C VAL A 879 9.25 27.26 -8.71
N ILE A 880 7.93 27.18 -8.52
CA ILE A 880 7.30 26.33 -7.50
C ILE A 880 6.51 25.23 -8.19
N THR A 881 6.79 23.98 -7.81
CA THR A 881 6.00 22.82 -8.24
C THR A 881 5.09 22.37 -7.09
N THR A 882 3.79 22.52 -7.29
CA THR A 882 2.77 22.20 -6.28
C THR A 882 1.46 21.78 -6.93
N CYS A 883 0.51 21.28 -6.14
CA CYS A 883 -0.88 21.04 -6.56
C CYS A 883 -1.82 21.51 -5.44
N GLY A 884 -2.96 22.06 -5.81
CA GLY A 884 -3.94 22.58 -4.86
C GLY A 884 -4.72 23.76 -5.44
N ARG A 885 -5.51 24.43 -4.60
CA ARG A 885 -6.23 25.64 -5.00
C ARG A 885 -5.25 26.76 -5.31
N ILE A 886 -5.46 27.47 -6.40
CA ILE A 886 -4.56 28.56 -6.85
C ILE A 886 -4.36 29.58 -5.73
N GLU A 887 -5.42 29.97 -5.02
CA GLU A 887 -5.36 30.96 -3.94
C GLU A 887 -4.44 30.52 -2.78
N ASP A 888 -4.49 29.25 -2.41
CA ASP A 888 -3.67 28.70 -1.31
C ASP A 888 -2.20 28.61 -1.74
N CYS A 889 -1.95 28.13 -2.95
CA CYS A 889 -0.59 28.05 -3.52
C CYS A 889 0.06 29.42 -3.70
N LEU A 890 -0.72 30.45 -4.07
CA LEU A 890 -0.22 31.83 -4.18
C LEU A 890 0.10 32.45 -2.81
N LYS A 891 -0.69 32.18 -1.77
CA LYS A 891 -0.39 32.59 -0.39
C LYS A 891 0.90 31.99 0.13
N GLU A 892 1.08 30.67 -0.05
CA GLU A 892 2.30 29.98 0.32
C GLU A 892 3.54 30.53 -0.41
N ALA A 893 3.39 30.81 -1.70
CA ALA A 893 4.44 31.40 -2.52
C ALA A 893 4.82 32.81 -2.03
N LEU A 894 3.86 33.63 -1.69
CA LEU A 894 4.05 34.99 -1.17
C LEU A 894 4.73 34.96 0.21
N ASP A 895 4.30 34.07 1.09
CA ASP A 895 4.91 33.89 2.43
C ASP A 895 6.38 33.47 2.33
N SER A 896 6.73 32.64 1.34
CA SER A 896 8.12 32.21 1.11
C SER A 896 9.01 33.34 0.61
N LEU A 897 8.47 34.21 -0.27
CA LEU A 897 9.17 35.41 -0.76
C LEU A 897 9.41 36.44 0.35
N ASN A 898 8.41 36.68 1.18
CA ASN A 898 8.49 37.63 2.30
C ASN A 898 9.50 37.17 3.39
N LYS A 899 9.63 35.86 3.61
CA LYS A 899 10.63 35.27 4.53
C LYS A 899 12.06 35.45 4.01
N ASN A 900 12.28 35.28 2.72
CA ASN A 900 13.60 35.46 2.11
C ASN A 900 14.05 36.93 2.11
N GLN A 901 13.15 37.88 1.92
CA GLN A 901 13.48 39.30 2.05
C GLN A 901 13.83 39.71 3.49
N LYS A 902 13.14 39.19 4.51
CA LYS A 902 13.53 39.44 5.90
C LYS A 902 14.92 38.90 6.24
N ALA A 903 15.30 37.74 5.69
CA ALA A 903 16.63 37.16 5.91
C ALA A 903 17.74 38.00 5.23
N GLU A 904 17.48 38.62 4.07
CA GLU A 904 18.46 39.53 3.42
C GLU A 904 18.57 40.86 4.16
N VAL A 905 17.49 41.43 4.68
CA VAL A 905 17.50 42.67 5.46
C VAL A 905 18.24 42.49 6.81
N ASP A 906 18.08 41.31 7.46
CA ASP A 906 18.78 40.99 8.71
C ASP A 906 20.30 40.77 8.52
N ILE A 907 20.75 40.37 7.33
CA ILE A 907 22.19 40.25 6.98
C ILE A 907 22.79 41.64 6.72
N TYR A 908 22.06 42.60 6.11
CA TYR A 908 22.52 43.95 5.92
C TYR A 908 22.49 44.84 7.15
N ALA A 909 21.74 44.47 8.19
CA ALA A 909 21.68 45.16 9.47
C ALA A 909 22.76 44.69 10.47
N GLN A 910 23.51 43.64 10.15
CA GLN A 910 24.61 43.10 10.97
C GLN A 910 25.99 43.27 10.33
N THR A 911 26.08 43.91 9.17
CA THR A 911 27.33 44.45 8.58
C THR A 911 27.33 45.98 8.60
#